data_27f4891a10eba3bd36ac52dafa8dd688
#
_entry.id   27f4891a10eba3bd36ac52dafa8dd688
#
_cell.length_a   1.000
_cell.length_b   1.000
_cell.length_c   1.000
_cell.angle_alpha   90.00
_cell.angle_beta   90.00
_cell.angle_gamma   90.00
#
_symmetry.space_group_name_H-M   'P 1'
#
loop_
_entity.id
_entity.type
_entity.pdbx_description
1 polymer ?
#
loop_
_entity_poly.entity_id
_entity_poly.type
_entity_poly.pdbx_seq_one_letter_code
_entity_poly.pdbx_strand_id
1 'polypeptide(L)'
;MTAIFLRPRARWPGALLAVLAFAALAAWFVAHIEAVQSARGVHGGFGFLWQPAGFRISESLLDVAPEDPYWMSLAAGLVNTLTVALVALPLATLLGVALGLMRLSRQTLVSRVAAVAIAPLRNTPVLLQLFVWYGLLLRLPGAREAWEPLPHLLLSNRGLALPALHGWTWHAGATVLAAACAWLLLRGHPGRLRRTAAWLLVPALCAAWWCLPPLAIDLPVRRGLGLSGGWQPSIEFAALTLGLAVFHAAYIADVVRAAVRAVPAGLVEAGQALALSPWGVLRLVLLPTAARVALPPYANQCLALIKNSTLAIAIGYQELMAVINTAITQTGLALEGISLALALYLLLALGLGGALSAWNTRHARHGSIDTQGARLGERPGLRLWPANPALRWPRRAAGALVVALLALAGGALLNWAVIQAVWRGGAEACASAAGACWAAVGHNLPLLAFGAMQPEHRPQALVACVALIVAVATALGAGGLGARVRLRVGLACLVVAVGALSGWPWGGAAIGPLRWGGLLVTLVLALAAPLAAAPLAAALTLARRSASPALSLGAAGLIEAVRGVPLVTQLLFASFVLPMVLGGGISKFGMALTALTLHTACLLAEVLRGALQAIPPGQMAAARSLGMSTRLAYRTVIWPQVRRIAAPAALGVFVGAVKDTSLVSIIGVFDVLGAAKAVVAGTEWRPYHVEVYLAVAALYFVASLALARVARRMETGRA
;
A
#
# COMPACT_ATOMS: atom_id res chain seq x y z
N MET A 1 -8.60 16.04 22.34
CA MET A 1 -10.04 16.18 22.05
C MET A 1 -10.80 17.16 22.97
N THR A 2 -10.20 17.63 24.04
CA THR A 2 -10.88 18.46 25.06
C THR A 2 -10.85 19.99 24.83
N ALA A 3 -10.27 20.47 23.72
CA ALA A 3 -10.19 21.92 23.43
C ALA A 3 -11.24 22.45 22.41
N ILE A 4 -12.18 21.60 22.00
CA ILE A 4 -13.18 21.95 20.96
C ILE A 4 -14.44 22.63 21.54
N PHE A 5 -14.68 22.51 22.85
CA PHE A 5 -15.96 22.91 23.49
C PHE A 5 -16.00 24.32 24.10
N LEU A 6 -14.94 25.12 24.03
CA LEU A 6 -14.88 26.45 24.63
C LEU A 6 -14.58 27.56 23.62
N ARG A 7 -15.42 27.76 22.61
CA ARG A 7 -15.42 28.98 21.77
C ARG A 7 -16.85 29.54 21.62
N PRO A 8 -17.00 30.86 21.63
CA PRO A 8 -18.26 31.55 21.91
C PRO A 8 -19.36 31.31 20.86
N ARG A 9 -20.59 31.36 21.34
CA ARG A 9 -21.89 31.09 20.69
C ARG A 9 -22.20 31.83 19.38
N ALA A 10 -21.35 32.74 18.89
CA ALA A 10 -21.63 33.58 17.70
C ALA A 10 -21.34 32.90 16.34
N ARG A 11 -20.94 31.61 16.29
CA ARG A 11 -20.52 30.95 15.03
C ARG A 11 -21.42 29.82 14.54
N TRP A 12 -22.47 29.49 15.23
CA TRP A 12 -23.42 28.43 14.89
C TRP A 12 -24.18 28.64 13.58
N PRO A 13 -24.60 29.86 13.18
CA PRO A 13 -25.32 30.05 11.92
C PRO A 13 -24.48 29.69 10.69
N GLY A 14 -23.18 30.06 10.68
CA GLY A 14 -22.30 29.75 9.58
C GLY A 14 -21.93 28.24 9.49
N ALA A 15 -21.86 27.56 10.65
CA ALA A 15 -21.66 26.11 10.69
C ALA A 15 -22.91 25.36 10.20
N LEU A 16 -24.10 25.81 10.62
CA LEU A 16 -25.38 25.25 10.17
C LEU A 16 -25.57 25.46 8.66
N LEU A 17 -25.31 26.67 8.15
CA LEU A 17 -25.36 26.95 6.72
C LEU A 17 -24.44 26.07 5.90
N ALA A 18 -23.21 25.84 6.36
CA ALA A 18 -22.29 24.97 5.64
C ALA A 18 -22.67 23.48 5.73
N VAL A 19 -23.25 23.04 6.84
CA VAL A 19 -23.80 21.67 6.95
C VAL A 19 -25.01 21.52 6.02
N LEU A 20 -25.91 22.52 5.99
CA LEU A 20 -27.06 22.52 5.08
C LEU A 20 -26.61 22.57 3.61
N ALA A 21 -25.63 23.40 3.27
CA ALA A 21 -25.06 23.43 1.91
C ALA A 21 -24.41 22.10 1.51
N PHE A 22 -23.68 21.46 2.41
CA PHE A 22 -23.12 20.14 2.17
C PHE A 22 -24.21 19.08 2.02
N ALA A 23 -25.23 19.09 2.88
CA ALA A 23 -26.36 18.17 2.78
C ALA A 23 -27.16 18.38 1.48
N ALA A 24 -27.38 19.63 1.09
CA ALA A 24 -28.03 19.97 -0.18
C ALA A 24 -27.21 19.52 -1.39
N LEU A 25 -25.88 19.70 -1.36
CA LEU A 25 -24.99 19.21 -2.42
C LEU A 25 -24.98 17.68 -2.49
N ALA A 26 -24.95 17.00 -1.35
CA ALA A 26 -25.03 15.56 -1.28
C ALA A 26 -26.39 15.03 -1.80
N ALA A 27 -27.48 15.66 -1.39
CA ALA A 27 -28.81 15.30 -1.89
C ALA A 27 -28.96 15.53 -3.40
N TRP A 28 -28.47 16.69 -3.89
CA TRP A 28 -28.42 16.96 -5.33
C TRP A 28 -27.59 15.93 -6.08
N PHE A 29 -26.44 15.56 -5.55
CA PHE A 29 -25.55 14.56 -6.14
C PHE A 29 -26.23 13.18 -6.25
N VAL A 30 -26.90 12.72 -5.19
CA VAL A 30 -27.65 11.47 -5.19
C VAL A 30 -28.80 11.54 -6.20
N ALA A 31 -29.61 12.59 -6.14
CA ALA A 31 -30.74 12.78 -7.05
C ALA A 31 -30.32 12.84 -8.53
N HIS A 32 -29.19 13.52 -8.81
CA HIS A 32 -28.65 13.59 -10.17
C HIS A 32 -28.21 12.19 -10.70
N ILE A 33 -27.51 11.41 -9.86
CA ILE A 33 -27.10 10.05 -10.25
C ILE A 33 -28.34 9.14 -10.42
N GLU A 34 -29.31 9.21 -9.53
CA GLU A 34 -30.57 8.45 -9.66
C GLU A 34 -31.30 8.80 -10.97
N ALA A 35 -31.35 10.08 -11.34
CA ALA A 35 -31.91 10.52 -12.61
C ALA A 35 -31.14 9.92 -13.83
N VAL A 36 -29.82 9.91 -13.78
CA VAL A 36 -28.98 9.32 -14.84
C VAL A 36 -29.13 7.81 -14.89
N GLN A 37 -29.22 7.11 -13.76
CA GLN A 37 -29.48 5.68 -13.69
C GLN A 37 -30.86 5.33 -14.24
N SER A 38 -31.91 6.06 -13.81
CA SER A 38 -33.27 5.87 -14.29
C SER A 38 -33.40 6.07 -15.81
N ALA A 39 -32.70 7.07 -16.37
CA ALA A 39 -32.63 7.29 -17.82
C ALA A 39 -32.00 6.13 -18.59
N ARG A 40 -31.21 5.29 -17.90
CA ARG A 40 -30.58 4.06 -18.43
C ARG A 40 -31.40 2.81 -18.14
N GLY A 41 -32.58 2.93 -17.54
CA GLY A 41 -33.44 1.82 -17.15
C GLY A 41 -32.95 1.08 -15.88
N VAL A 42 -32.00 1.65 -15.15
CA VAL A 42 -31.46 1.07 -13.91
C VAL A 42 -32.16 1.73 -12.71
N HIS A 43 -32.89 0.94 -11.94
CA HIS A 43 -33.53 1.42 -10.71
C HIS A 43 -32.54 1.29 -9.54
N GLY A 44 -32.14 2.44 -8.96
CA GLY A 44 -31.24 2.51 -7.83
C GLY A 44 -31.79 1.87 -6.56
N GLY A 45 -30.92 1.60 -5.61
CA GLY A 45 -31.27 1.11 -4.27
C GLY A 45 -30.54 -0.16 -3.87
N PHE A 46 -30.59 -0.45 -2.56
CA PHE A 46 -29.90 -1.60 -1.98
C PHE A 46 -30.72 -2.91 -2.01
N GLY A 47 -31.87 -2.92 -2.69
CA GLY A 47 -32.71 -4.11 -2.83
C GLY A 47 -32.02 -5.29 -3.51
N PHE A 48 -31.05 -5.03 -4.38
CA PHE A 48 -30.26 -6.06 -5.04
C PHE A 48 -29.51 -6.97 -4.06
N LEU A 49 -29.20 -6.51 -2.86
CA LEU A 49 -28.49 -7.30 -1.85
C LEU A 49 -29.21 -8.60 -1.50
N TRP A 50 -30.52 -8.64 -1.66
CA TRP A 50 -31.38 -9.80 -1.36
C TRP A 50 -31.67 -10.65 -2.59
N GLN A 51 -31.23 -10.23 -3.77
CA GLN A 51 -31.39 -10.99 -5.01
C GLN A 51 -30.26 -12.02 -5.15
N PRO A 52 -30.51 -13.15 -5.88
CA PRO A 52 -29.46 -14.12 -6.19
C PRO A 52 -28.27 -13.47 -6.89
N ALA A 53 -27.05 -13.81 -6.45
CA ALA A 53 -25.84 -13.21 -6.99
C ALA A 53 -25.51 -13.66 -8.41
N GLY A 54 -25.91 -14.87 -8.81
CA GLY A 54 -25.71 -15.40 -10.14
C GLY A 54 -24.26 -15.78 -10.47
N PHE A 55 -23.33 -15.71 -9.49
CA PHE A 55 -21.95 -16.14 -9.67
C PHE A 55 -21.44 -16.88 -8.44
N ARG A 56 -20.48 -17.77 -8.67
CA ARG A 56 -19.84 -18.55 -7.62
C ARG A 56 -18.54 -17.89 -7.16
N ILE A 57 -18.29 -17.94 -5.85
CA ILE A 57 -16.99 -17.59 -5.29
C ILE A 57 -16.16 -18.87 -5.22
N SER A 58 -15.09 -18.93 -6.01
CA SER A 58 -14.29 -20.15 -6.21
C SER A 58 -13.53 -20.60 -4.95
N GLU A 59 -13.16 -19.66 -4.09
CA GLU A 59 -12.41 -19.91 -2.86
C GLU A 59 -12.93 -19.01 -1.75
N SER A 60 -13.53 -19.59 -0.72
CA SER A 60 -13.92 -18.89 0.51
C SER A 60 -14.10 -19.88 1.65
N LEU A 61 -13.95 -19.40 2.88
CA LEU A 61 -14.33 -20.14 4.09
C LEU A 61 -15.85 -20.24 4.25
N LEU A 62 -16.60 -19.39 3.56
CA LEU A 62 -18.05 -19.45 3.46
C LEU A 62 -18.40 -20.11 2.13
N ASP A 63 -19.17 -21.19 2.15
CA ASP A 63 -19.71 -21.81 0.96
C ASP A 63 -20.87 -20.95 0.45
N VAL A 64 -20.72 -20.39 -0.74
CA VAL A 64 -21.72 -19.50 -1.36
C VAL A 64 -22.01 -20.00 -2.75
N ALA A 65 -23.28 -20.35 -2.97
CA ALA A 65 -23.82 -20.79 -4.25
C ALA A 65 -24.29 -19.59 -5.11
N PRO A 66 -24.43 -19.74 -6.43
CA PRO A 66 -24.95 -18.68 -7.31
C PRO A 66 -26.39 -18.24 -6.96
N GLU A 67 -27.16 -19.10 -6.34
CA GLU A 67 -28.52 -18.84 -5.90
C GLU A 67 -28.63 -18.01 -4.64
N ASP A 68 -27.50 -17.93 -3.88
CA ASP A 68 -27.43 -17.15 -2.65
C ASP A 68 -27.46 -15.65 -2.93
N PRO A 69 -28.00 -14.85 -1.99
CA PRO A 69 -28.13 -13.42 -2.17
C PRO A 69 -26.77 -12.70 -2.19
N TYR A 70 -26.71 -11.56 -2.88
CA TYR A 70 -25.48 -10.75 -2.99
C TYR A 70 -24.82 -10.43 -1.64
N TRP A 71 -25.60 -10.22 -0.57
CA TRP A 71 -25.00 -9.93 0.74
C TRP A 71 -24.14 -11.10 1.26
N MET A 72 -24.48 -12.37 0.97
CA MET A 72 -23.66 -13.54 1.30
C MET A 72 -22.37 -13.54 0.50
N SER A 73 -22.44 -13.25 -0.80
CA SER A 73 -21.24 -13.07 -1.64
C SER A 73 -20.33 -11.96 -1.13
N LEU A 74 -20.89 -10.84 -0.70
CA LEU A 74 -20.14 -9.75 -0.07
C LEU A 74 -19.50 -10.17 1.25
N ALA A 75 -20.22 -10.93 2.07
CA ALA A 75 -19.67 -11.48 3.32
C ALA A 75 -18.51 -12.45 3.03
N ALA A 76 -18.63 -13.31 2.03
CA ALA A 76 -17.54 -14.19 1.60
C ALA A 76 -16.33 -13.39 1.09
N GLY A 77 -16.54 -12.36 0.28
CA GLY A 77 -15.47 -11.45 -0.16
C GLY A 77 -14.78 -10.75 1.01
N LEU A 78 -15.54 -10.32 2.03
CA LEU A 78 -15.00 -9.74 3.26
C LEU A 78 -14.17 -10.76 4.05
N VAL A 79 -14.66 -12.00 4.19
CA VAL A 79 -13.93 -13.10 4.84
C VAL A 79 -12.63 -13.39 4.09
N ASN A 80 -12.65 -13.41 2.76
CA ASN A 80 -11.46 -13.58 1.94
C ASN A 80 -10.43 -12.47 2.16
N THR A 81 -10.88 -11.21 2.22
CA THR A 81 -10.02 -10.06 2.58
C THR A 81 -9.34 -10.25 3.94
N LEU A 82 -10.12 -10.67 4.94
CA LEU A 82 -9.61 -10.91 6.30
C LEU A 82 -8.68 -12.13 6.36
N THR A 83 -8.97 -13.19 5.61
CA THR A 83 -8.12 -14.40 5.52
C THR A 83 -6.75 -14.07 4.95
N VAL A 84 -6.71 -13.31 3.85
CA VAL A 84 -5.44 -12.81 3.29
C VAL A 84 -4.68 -11.98 4.32
N ALA A 85 -5.36 -11.04 4.99
CA ALA A 85 -4.73 -10.20 5.99
C ALA A 85 -4.20 -11.02 7.19
N LEU A 86 -4.97 -12.01 7.64
CA LEU A 86 -4.61 -12.88 8.78
C LEU A 86 -3.37 -13.72 8.49
N VAL A 87 -3.17 -14.15 7.26
CA VAL A 87 -1.99 -14.94 6.86
C VAL A 87 -0.83 -14.04 6.47
N ALA A 88 -1.07 -12.99 5.67
CA ALA A 88 -0.01 -12.12 5.18
C ALA A 88 0.63 -11.26 6.27
N LEU A 89 -0.14 -10.79 7.27
CA LEU A 89 0.37 -9.90 8.31
C LEU A 89 1.39 -10.55 9.26
N PRO A 90 1.16 -11.76 9.81
CA PRO A 90 2.18 -12.48 10.57
C PRO A 90 3.44 -12.76 9.75
N LEU A 91 3.29 -13.19 8.49
CA LEU A 91 4.43 -13.43 7.60
C LEU A 91 5.23 -12.15 7.35
N ALA A 92 4.54 -11.05 7.03
CA ALA A 92 5.16 -9.73 6.85
C ALA A 92 5.89 -9.27 8.12
N THR A 93 5.31 -9.53 9.29
CA THR A 93 5.90 -9.15 10.58
C THR A 93 7.16 -9.97 10.87
N LEU A 94 7.10 -11.29 10.72
CA LEU A 94 8.25 -12.18 10.93
C LEU A 94 9.40 -11.83 9.99
N LEU A 95 9.12 -11.72 8.68
CA LEU A 95 10.12 -11.34 7.68
C LEU A 95 10.65 -9.92 7.93
N GLY A 96 9.76 -8.98 8.26
CA GLY A 96 10.13 -7.59 8.52
C GLY A 96 10.99 -7.41 9.77
N VAL A 97 10.66 -8.11 10.85
CA VAL A 97 11.50 -8.14 12.06
C VAL A 97 12.86 -8.75 11.75
N ALA A 98 12.91 -9.88 11.05
CA ALA A 98 14.16 -10.53 10.65
C ALA A 98 15.05 -9.59 9.82
N LEU A 99 14.50 -8.99 8.75
CA LEU A 99 15.21 -8.02 7.90
C LEU A 99 15.63 -6.77 8.68
N GLY A 100 14.79 -6.26 9.57
CA GLY A 100 15.09 -5.11 10.42
C GLY A 100 16.25 -5.38 11.39
N LEU A 101 16.27 -6.55 12.01
CA LEU A 101 17.38 -6.99 12.86
C LEU A 101 18.66 -7.22 12.07
N MET A 102 18.58 -7.82 10.87
CA MET A 102 19.73 -7.94 9.96
C MET A 102 20.31 -6.57 9.61
N ARG A 103 19.47 -5.54 9.39
CA ARG A 103 19.90 -4.15 9.15
C ARG A 103 20.60 -3.48 10.34
N LEU A 104 20.35 -3.97 11.54
CA LEU A 104 21.00 -3.51 12.79
C LEU A 104 22.27 -4.30 13.11
N SER A 105 22.56 -5.36 12.35
CA SER A 105 23.76 -6.19 12.55
C SER A 105 25.03 -5.38 12.38
N ARG A 106 26.03 -5.66 13.22
CA ARG A 106 27.39 -5.12 13.12
C ARG A 106 28.19 -5.69 11.95
N GLN A 107 27.80 -6.86 11.47
CA GLN A 107 28.41 -7.44 10.28
C GLN A 107 27.95 -6.61 9.08
N THR A 108 28.89 -5.88 8.49
CA THR A 108 28.63 -4.99 7.35
C THR A 108 27.98 -5.75 6.18
N LEU A 109 28.38 -7.00 5.98
CA LEU A 109 27.81 -7.85 4.94
C LEU A 109 26.33 -8.13 5.19
N VAL A 110 25.95 -8.63 6.36
CA VAL A 110 24.56 -8.96 6.72
C VAL A 110 23.67 -7.71 6.59
N SER A 111 24.19 -6.57 7.10
CA SER A 111 23.46 -5.29 6.99
C SER A 111 23.33 -4.82 5.53
N ARG A 112 24.35 -5.00 4.68
CA ARG A 112 24.30 -4.66 3.24
C ARG A 112 23.34 -5.57 2.48
N VAL A 113 23.38 -6.89 2.73
CA VAL A 113 22.45 -7.85 2.13
C VAL A 113 21.00 -7.47 2.42
N ALA A 114 20.67 -7.24 3.68
CA ALA A 114 19.32 -6.80 4.04
C ALA A 114 18.96 -5.46 3.37
N ALA A 115 19.93 -4.53 3.21
CA ALA A 115 19.70 -3.28 2.50
C ALA A 115 19.37 -3.49 1.03
N VAL A 116 20.12 -4.36 0.36
CA VAL A 116 19.93 -4.69 -1.06
C VAL A 116 18.60 -5.42 -1.27
N ALA A 117 18.22 -6.32 -0.36
CA ALA A 117 16.93 -7.01 -0.43
C ALA A 117 15.73 -6.06 -0.24
N ILE A 118 15.81 -5.13 0.71
CA ILE A 118 14.74 -4.19 1.02
C ILE A 118 14.56 -3.14 -0.11
N ALA A 119 15.65 -2.71 -0.76
CA ALA A 119 15.61 -1.62 -1.72
C ALA A 119 14.67 -1.86 -2.91
N PRO A 120 14.68 -2.98 -3.65
CA PRO A 120 13.75 -3.24 -4.74
C PRO A 120 12.30 -3.36 -4.24
N LEU A 121 12.07 -4.02 -3.11
CA LEU A 121 10.73 -4.21 -2.55
C LEU A 121 10.05 -2.87 -2.20
N ARG A 122 10.83 -1.91 -1.70
CA ARG A 122 10.31 -0.57 -1.38
C ARG A 122 10.16 0.35 -2.58
N ASN A 123 10.95 0.17 -3.62
CA ASN A 123 11.01 1.11 -4.73
C ASN A 123 10.26 0.64 -5.99
N THR A 124 9.66 -0.56 -5.97
CA THR A 124 8.75 -1.02 -7.03
C THR A 124 7.29 -0.96 -6.57
N PRO A 125 6.33 -0.74 -7.49
CA PRO A 125 4.90 -0.82 -7.18
C PRO A 125 4.50 -2.20 -6.66
N VAL A 126 3.60 -2.24 -5.66
CA VAL A 126 3.12 -3.50 -5.10
C VAL A 126 2.34 -4.34 -6.11
N LEU A 127 1.53 -3.72 -6.96
CA LEU A 127 0.79 -4.41 -8.02
C LEU A 127 1.73 -5.15 -8.98
N LEU A 128 2.83 -4.51 -9.35
CA LEU A 128 3.83 -5.12 -10.23
C LEU A 128 4.54 -6.29 -9.56
N GLN A 129 4.82 -6.17 -8.26
CA GLN A 129 5.35 -7.30 -7.48
C GLN A 129 4.37 -8.48 -7.45
N LEU A 130 3.06 -8.21 -7.32
CA LEU A 130 2.04 -9.26 -7.39
C LEU A 130 2.08 -10.00 -8.72
N PHE A 131 2.19 -9.30 -9.85
CA PHE A 131 2.30 -9.95 -11.16
C PHE A 131 3.57 -10.79 -11.29
N VAL A 132 4.69 -10.32 -10.73
CA VAL A 132 5.94 -11.12 -10.71
C VAL A 132 5.76 -12.38 -9.87
N TRP A 133 5.21 -12.27 -8.65
CA TRP A 133 4.98 -13.43 -7.79
C TRP A 133 3.98 -14.40 -8.41
N TYR A 134 2.88 -13.90 -8.95
CA TYR A 134 1.87 -14.71 -9.65
C TYR A 134 2.50 -15.45 -10.83
N GLY A 135 3.27 -14.72 -11.65
CA GLY A 135 3.98 -15.31 -12.77
C GLY A 135 5.03 -16.37 -12.39
N LEU A 136 5.76 -16.17 -11.29
CA LEU A 136 6.70 -17.16 -10.78
C LEU A 136 5.98 -18.42 -10.30
N LEU A 137 4.86 -18.27 -9.60
CA LEU A 137 4.08 -19.40 -9.11
C LEU A 137 3.42 -20.18 -10.25
N LEU A 138 3.02 -19.53 -11.34
CA LEU A 138 2.50 -20.19 -12.54
C LEU A 138 3.53 -21.09 -13.25
N ARG A 139 4.84 -20.88 -13.01
CA ARG A 139 5.91 -21.74 -13.53
C ARG A 139 6.14 -23.02 -12.71
N LEU A 140 5.42 -23.20 -11.59
CA LEU A 140 5.46 -24.44 -10.82
C LEU A 140 4.96 -25.61 -11.65
N PRO A 141 5.37 -26.85 -11.34
CA PRO A 141 4.90 -28.04 -12.01
C PRO A 141 3.39 -28.21 -11.93
N GLY A 142 2.81 -28.96 -12.86
CA GLY A 142 1.38 -29.33 -12.81
C GLY A 142 1.04 -30.14 -11.56
N ALA A 143 -0.24 -30.25 -11.23
CA ALA A 143 -0.71 -30.92 -10.01
C ALA A 143 -0.27 -32.39 -9.91
N ARG A 144 -0.06 -33.08 -11.05
CA ARG A 144 0.49 -34.45 -11.09
C ARG A 144 1.93 -34.53 -10.61
N GLU A 145 2.73 -33.55 -10.98
CA GLU A 145 4.15 -33.45 -10.70
C GLU A 145 4.42 -32.42 -9.60
N ALA A 146 3.43 -32.15 -8.77
CA ALA A 146 3.53 -31.13 -7.72
C ALA A 146 4.81 -31.35 -6.90
N TRP A 147 5.55 -30.25 -6.68
CA TRP A 147 6.76 -30.29 -5.87
C TRP A 147 6.42 -30.45 -4.40
N GLU A 148 7.10 -31.34 -3.69
CA GLU A 148 6.89 -31.64 -2.27
C GLU A 148 8.15 -31.31 -1.46
N PRO A 149 8.36 -30.02 -1.10
CA PRO A 149 9.56 -29.60 -0.36
C PRO A 149 9.55 -30.08 1.10
N LEU A 150 8.39 -30.34 1.66
CA LEU A 150 8.18 -30.90 3.00
C LEU A 150 7.08 -31.97 2.92
N PRO A 151 7.07 -32.97 3.81
CA PRO A 151 6.01 -33.97 3.84
C PRO A 151 4.62 -33.33 3.88
N HIS A 152 3.76 -33.73 2.97
CA HIS A 152 2.39 -33.24 2.81
C HIS A 152 2.25 -31.73 2.49
N LEU A 153 3.30 -31.06 2.05
CA LEU A 153 3.26 -29.74 1.45
C LEU A 153 3.45 -29.88 -0.06
N LEU A 154 2.37 -29.75 -0.82
CA LEU A 154 2.41 -29.88 -2.28
C LEU A 154 2.29 -28.51 -2.94
N LEU A 155 3.24 -28.18 -3.82
CA LEU A 155 3.29 -26.93 -4.57
C LEU A 155 3.07 -27.23 -6.05
N SER A 156 2.07 -26.58 -6.65
CA SER A 156 1.73 -26.75 -8.06
C SER A 156 1.32 -25.42 -8.69
N ASN A 157 1.24 -25.40 -10.02
CA ASN A 157 0.74 -24.25 -10.78
C ASN A 157 -0.79 -23.99 -10.59
N ARG A 158 -1.49 -24.84 -9.83
CA ARG A 158 -2.90 -24.65 -9.44
C ARG A 158 -3.04 -24.08 -8.04
N GLY A 159 -1.97 -24.03 -7.26
CA GLY A 159 -1.95 -23.54 -5.88
C GLY A 159 -1.10 -24.42 -4.97
N LEU A 160 -1.26 -24.21 -3.69
CA LEU A 160 -0.63 -24.98 -2.62
C LEU A 160 -1.63 -25.99 -2.09
N ALA A 161 -1.14 -27.14 -1.55
CA ALA A 161 -1.96 -28.01 -0.74
C ALA A 161 -1.23 -28.29 0.57
N LEU A 162 -1.89 -28.00 1.67
CA LEU A 162 -1.39 -28.03 3.04
C LEU A 162 -2.23 -28.95 3.90
N PRO A 163 -1.66 -29.62 4.92
CA PRO A 163 -2.48 -30.32 5.91
C PRO A 163 -3.53 -29.35 6.50
N ALA A 164 -4.78 -29.79 6.59
CA ALA A 164 -5.85 -29.03 7.20
C ALA A 164 -6.37 -29.74 8.45
N LEU A 165 -6.85 -28.96 9.39
CA LEU A 165 -7.59 -29.47 10.55
C LEU A 165 -9.08 -29.41 10.22
N HIS A 166 -9.68 -30.54 9.95
CA HIS A 166 -11.15 -30.60 9.76
C HIS A 166 -11.84 -30.27 11.07
N GLY A 167 -12.94 -29.50 11.02
CA GLY A 167 -13.66 -29.06 12.22
C GLY A 167 -13.09 -27.83 12.93
N TRP A 168 -11.91 -27.32 12.52
CA TRP A 168 -11.25 -26.17 13.18
C TRP A 168 -12.10 -24.89 13.20
N THR A 169 -12.93 -24.68 12.18
CA THR A 169 -13.80 -23.49 12.08
C THR A 169 -14.79 -23.41 13.23
N TRP A 170 -15.39 -24.53 13.61
CA TRP A 170 -16.31 -24.64 14.75
C TRP A 170 -15.56 -24.38 16.07
N HIS A 171 -14.37 -24.95 16.22
CA HIS A 171 -13.54 -24.77 17.40
C HIS A 171 -13.03 -23.33 17.50
N ALA A 172 -12.62 -22.72 16.40
CA ALA A 172 -12.22 -21.31 16.35
C ALA A 172 -13.39 -20.39 16.71
N GLY A 173 -14.57 -20.61 16.13
CA GLY A 173 -15.78 -19.86 16.44
C GLY A 173 -16.16 -19.94 17.91
N ALA A 174 -16.15 -21.14 18.48
CA ALA A 174 -16.42 -21.37 19.89
C ALA A 174 -15.37 -20.68 20.79
N THR A 175 -14.09 -20.73 20.41
CA THR A 175 -13.01 -20.06 21.15
C THR A 175 -13.17 -18.55 21.13
N VAL A 176 -13.47 -17.96 19.99
CA VAL A 176 -13.70 -16.51 19.85
C VAL A 176 -14.92 -16.09 20.68
N LEU A 177 -16.01 -16.88 20.62
CA LEU A 177 -17.19 -16.62 21.43
C LEU A 177 -16.90 -16.72 22.94
N ALA A 178 -16.17 -17.76 23.35
CA ALA A 178 -15.73 -17.93 24.73
C ALA A 178 -14.84 -16.79 25.21
N ALA A 179 -13.88 -16.37 24.38
CA ALA A 179 -13.00 -15.24 24.68
C ALA A 179 -13.78 -13.91 24.76
N ALA A 180 -14.74 -13.69 23.86
CA ALA A 180 -15.61 -12.51 23.90
C ALA A 180 -16.50 -12.49 25.15
N CYS A 181 -17.10 -13.61 25.51
CA CYS A 181 -17.89 -13.75 26.73
C CYS A 181 -17.02 -13.54 27.98
N ALA A 182 -15.85 -14.17 28.04
CA ALA A 182 -14.91 -13.97 29.16
C ALA A 182 -14.47 -12.51 29.27
N TRP A 183 -14.18 -11.85 28.15
CA TRP A 183 -13.81 -10.44 28.13
C TRP A 183 -14.94 -9.51 28.57
N LEU A 184 -16.19 -9.76 28.16
CA LEU A 184 -17.36 -9.02 28.64
C LEU A 184 -17.59 -9.20 30.11
N LEU A 185 -17.38 -10.40 30.65
CA LEU A 185 -17.52 -10.72 32.06
C LEU A 185 -16.40 -10.10 32.93
N LEU A 186 -15.19 -10.01 32.41
CA LEU A 186 -14.03 -9.47 33.12
C LEU A 186 -13.94 -7.93 33.08
N ARG A 187 -14.67 -7.24 32.17
CA ARG A 187 -14.59 -5.79 31.95
C ARG A 187 -15.29 -4.90 32.95
N GLY A 188 -15.99 -5.43 33.98
CA GLY A 188 -16.72 -4.63 34.97
C GLY A 188 -16.36 -4.99 36.42
N HIS A 189 -16.76 -4.12 37.38
CA HIS A 189 -16.61 -4.44 38.77
C HIS A 189 -17.32 -5.77 39.11
N PRO A 190 -16.67 -6.69 39.85
CA PRO A 190 -17.16 -8.04 40.05
C PRO A 190 -18.34 -8.08 41.00
N GLY A 191 -19.54 -7.84 40.50
CA GLY A 191 -20.78 -8.14 41.24
C GLY A 191 -20.99 -9.66 41.35
N ARG A 192 -21.72 -10.09 42.38
CA ARG A 192 -22.02 -11.52 42.62
C ARG A 192 -22.63 -12.20 41.41
N LEU A 193 -23.55 -11.53 40.73
CA LEU A 193 -24.24 -12.05 39.53
C LEU A 193 -23.27 -12.35 38.36
N ARG A 194 -22.24 -11.54 38.18
CA ARG A 194 -21.23 -11.76 37.08
C ARG A 194 -20.29 -12.92 37.42
N ARG A 195 -19.92 -13.10 38.68
CA ARG A 195 -19.12 -14.26 39.10
C ARG A 195 -19.90 -15.56 38.91
N THR A 196 -21.17 -15.61 39.25
CA THR A 196 -22.02 -16.81 39.05
C THR A 196 -22.23 -17.06 37.54
N ALA A 197 -22.45 -16.02 36.73
CA ALA A 197 -22.54 -16.16 35.29
C ALA A 197 -21.24 -16.70 34.69
N ALA A 198 -20.05 -16.24 35.11
CA ALA A 198 -18.77 -16.75 34.65
C ALA A 198 -18.55 -18.22 35.06
N TRP A 199 -18.90 -18.60 36.26
CA TRP A 199 -18.81 -19.99 36.76
C TRP A 199 -19.73 -20.96 36.01
N LEU A 200 -20.84 -20.50 35.47
CA LEU A 200 -21.77 -21.30 34.67
C LEU A 200 -21.39 -21.30 33.17
N LEU A 201 -20.95 -20.17 32.67
CA LEU A 201 -20.68 -19.99 31.25
C LEU A 201 -19.38 -20.67 30.78
N VAL A 202 -18.33 -20.67 31.63
CA VAL A 202 -17.06 -21.33 31.29
C VAL A 202 -17.21 -22.85 31.15
N PRO A 203 -17.82 -23.58 32.11
CA PRO A 203 -18.08 -25.01 31.96
C PRO A 203 -19.02 -25.32 30.78
N ALA A 204 -20.06 -24.49 30.58
CA ALA A 204 -20.97 -24.66 29.44
C ALA A 204 -20.24 -24.51 28.08
N LEU A 205 -19.34 -23.56 27.96
CA LEU A 205 -18.51 -23.38 26.75
C LEU A 205 -17.48 -24.51 26.60
N CYS A 206 -16.90 -25.02 27.69
CA CYS A 206 -16.03 -26.21 27.67
C CYS A 206 -16.81 -27.46 27.27
N ALA A 207 -18.04 -27.64 27.78
CA ALA A 207 -18.91 -28.74 27.37
C ALA A 207 -19.33 -28.63 25.88
N ALA A 208 -19.72 -27.40 25.46
CA ALA A 208 -20.00 -27.14 24.04
C ALA A 208 -18.78 -27.40 23.15
N TRP A 209 -17.57 -27.04 23.59
CA TRP A 209 -16.32 -27.36 22.90
C TRP A 209 -16.13 -28.87 22.71
N TRP A 210 -16.45 -29.66 23.73
CA TRP A 210 -16.32 -31.12 23.67
C TRP A 210 -17.36 -31.78 22.75
N CYS A 211 -18.52 -31.14 22.55
CA CYS A 211 -19.56 -31.59 21.65
C CYS A 211 -19.31 -31.20 20.18
N LEU A 212 -18.25 -30.44 19.88
CA LEU A 212 -17.90 -30.09 18.50
C LEU A 212 -17.34 -31.31 17.75
N PRO A 213 -17.46 -31.34 16.42
CA PRO A 213 -16.87 -32.40 15.60
C PRO A 213 -15.39 -32.59 15.92
N PRO A 214 -14.89 -33.83 16.03
CA PRO A 214 -13.50 -34.08 16.38
C PRO A 214 -12.56 -33.41 15.36
N LEU A 215 -11.46 -32.86 15.87
CA LEU A 215 -10.40 -32.34 15.02
C LEU A 215 -9.71 -33.51 14.31
N ALA A 216 -9.90 -33.63 13.01
CA ALA A 216 -9.22 -34.60 12.17
C ALA A 216 -8.20 -33.88 11.27
N ILE A 217 -7.02 -34.47 11.14
CA ILE A 217 -6.02 -33.96 10.18
C ILE A 217 -6.36 -34.53 8.81
N ASP A 218 -6.73 -33.66 7.90
CA ASP A 218 -6.92 -33.99 6.49
C ASP A 218 -5.62 -33.70 5.75
N LEU A 219 -5.01 -34.73 5.17
CA LEU A 219 -3.73 -34.63 4.47
C LEU A 219 -3.96 -34.53 2.96
N PRO A 220 -3.25 -33.58 2.30
CA PRO A 220 -3.32 -33.49 0.86
C PRO A 220 -2.66 -34.69 0.20
N VAL A 221 -3.36 -35.28 -0.77
CA VAL A 221 -2.88 -36.40 -1.55
C VAL A 221 -3.06 -36.15 -3.06
N ARG A 222 -2.18 -36.71 -3.87
CA ARG A 222 -2.30 -36.69 -5.33
C ARG A 222 -3.38 -37.67 -5.77
N ARG A 223 -4.41 -37.22 -6.45
CA ARG A 223 -5.51 -38.06 -6.97
C ARG A 223 -5.75 -37.76 -8.46
N GLY A 224 -5.45 -38.70 -9.31
CA GLY A 224 -5.66 -38.56 -10.75
C GLY A 224 -4.94 -37.34 -11.34
N LEU A 225 -5.70 -36.39 -11.87
CA LEU A 225 -5.18 -35.16 -12.51
C LEU A 225 -5.06 -33.96 -11.53
N GLY A 226 -5.38 -34.16 -10.25
CA GLY A 226 -5.44 -33.08 -9.27
C GLY A 226 -4.88 -33.44 -7.91
N LEU A 227 -5.07 -32.53 -6.98
CA LEU A 227 -4.81 -32.69 -5.55
C LEU A 227 -6.16 -32.86 -4.84
N SER A 228 -6.24 -33.64 -3.78
CA SER A 228 -7.43 -33.83 -2.96
C SER A 228 -7.05 -33.89 -1.49
N GLY A 229 -7.95 -33.44 -0.61
CA GLY A 229 -7.71 -33.33 0.83
C GLY A 229 -6.86 -32.13 1.21
N GLY A 230 -6.83 -31.83 2.50
CA GLY A 230 -6.14 -30.69 3.04
C GLY A 230 -6.76 -29.33 2.69
N TRP A 231 -6.08 -28.24 3.09
CA TRP A 231 -6.40 -26.90 2.65
C TRP A 231 -5.66 -26.60 1.34
N GLN A 232 -6.43 -26.24 0.32
CA GLN A 232 -5.92 -26.01 -1.03
C GLN A 232 -6.11 -24.54 -1.45
N PRO A 233 -5.33 -23.59 -0.91
CA PRO A 233 -5.39 -22.21 -1.36
C PRO A 233 -4.95 -22.11 -2.82
N SER A 234 -5.70 -21.31 -3.58
CA SER A 234 -5.45 -21.04 -5.00
C SER A 234 -4.08 -20.38 -5.21
N ILE A 235 -3.62 -20.41 -6.44
CA ILE A 235 -2.37 -19.72 -6.81
C ILE A 235 -2.51 -18.21 -6.67
N GLU A 236 -3.72 -17.67 -6.88
CA GLU A 236 -4.09 -16.28 -6.70
C GLU A 236 -3.96 -15.87 -5.22
N PHE A 237 -4.52 -16.69 -4.31
CA PHE A 237 -4.36 -16.49 -2.86
C PHE A 237 -2.89 -16.52 -2.44
N ALA A 238 -2.15 -17.51 -2.92
CA ALA A 238 -0.73 -17.67 -2.59
C ALA A 238 0.11 -16.48 -3.09
N ALA A 239 -0.10 -16.05 -4.34
CA ALA A 239 0.58 -14.91 -4.94
C ALA A 239 0.28 -13.60 -4.20
N LEU A 240 -1.01 -13.36 -3.88
CA LEU A 240 -1.44 -12.20 -3.13
C LEU A 240 -0.82 -12.16 -1.74
N THR A 241 -0.95 -13.25 -1.00
CA THR A 241 -0.44 -13.36 0.37
C THR A 241 1.07 -13.20 0.44
N LEU A 242 1.82 -13.90 -0.43
CA LEU A 242 3.27 -13.80 -0.49
C LEU A 242 3.73 -12.40 -0.94
N GLY A 243 3.12 -11.87 -2.00
CA GLY A 243 3.44 -10.53 -2.52
C GLY A 243 3.21 -9.44 -1.49
N LEU A 244 2.05 -9.44 -0.80
CA LEU A 244 1.76 -8.50 0.27
C LEU A 244 2.70 -8.69 1.47
N ALA A 245 2.96 -9.93 1.87
CA ALA A 245 3.86 -10.23 2.99
C ALA A 245 5.27 -9.69 2.74
N VAL A 246 5.85 -9.98 1.58
CA VAL A 246 7.20 -9.53 1.21
C VAL A 246 7.28 -8.02 1.04
N PHE A 247 6.27 -7.41 0.40
CA PHE A 247 6.20 -5.95 0.25
C PHE A 247 6.16 -5.24 1.61
N HIS A 248 5.23 -5.63 2.49
CA HIS A 248 5.08 -4.99 3.79
C HIS A 248 6.23 -5.32 4.76
N ALA A 249 6.88 -6.48 4.62
CA ALA A 249 8.08 -6.83 5.38
C ALA A 249 9.20 -5.80 5.21
N ALA A 250 9.38 -5.26 3.99
CA ALA A 250 10.37 -4.23 3.73
C ALA A 250 10.11 -2.91 4.48
N TYR A 251 8.84 -2.53 4.65
CA TYR A 251 8.46 -1.35 5.44
C TYR A 251 8.52 -1.62 6.94
N ILE A 252 8.07 -2.80 7.39
CA ILE A 252 8.17 -3.21 8.80
C ILE A 252 9.64 -3.29 9.24
N ALA A 253 10.55 -3.74 8.37
CA ALA A 253 11.98 -3.74 8.65
C ALA A 253 12.54 -2.35 8.97
N ASP A 254 12.09 -1.32 8.26
CA ASP A 254 12.48 0.05 8.56
C ASP A 254 11.84 0.58 9.84
N VAL A 255 10.60 0.21 10.13
CA VAL A 255 9.92 0.52 11.41
C VAL A 255 10.71 -0.07 12.58
N VAL A 256 11.08 -1.35 12.51
CA VAL A 256 11.87 -2.05 13.54
C VAL A 256 13.23 -1.36 13.72
N ARG A 257 13.94 -1.10 12.62
CA ARG A 257 15.23 -0.42 12.64
C ARG A 257 15.14 0.96 13.27
N ALA A 258 14.15 1.76 12.89
CA ALA A 258 13.94 3.11 13.41
C ALA A 258 13.59 3.07 14.90
N ALA A 259 12.71 2.18 15.31
CA ALA A 259 12.28 2.03 16.69
C ALA A 259 13.42 1.62 17.63
N VAL A 260 14.25 0.65 17.22
CA VAL A 260 15.42 0.24 18.01
C VAL A 260 16.44 1.38 18.12
N ARG A 261 16.66 2.15 17.06
CA ARG A 261 17.57 3.30 17.09
C ARG A 261 17.06 4.49 17.89
N ALA A 262 15.75 4.60 18.07
CA ALA A 262 15.13 5.67 18.85
C ALA A 262 15.27 5.46 20.36
N VAL A 263 15.63 4.24 20.83
CA VAL A 263 15.86 3.98 22.25
C VAL A 263 17.09 4.73 22.74
N PRO A 264 16.98 5.58 23.77
CA PRO A 264 18.12 6.30 24.34
C PRO A 264 19.23 5.35 24.81
N ALA A 265 20.50 5.65 24.48
CA ALA A 265 21.63 4.79 24.87
C ALA A 265 21.77 4.69 26.38
N GLY A 266 21.48 5.77 27.11
CA GLY A 266 21.55 5.79 28.58
C GLY A 266 20.63 4.76 29.26
N LEU A 267 19.48 4.40 28.65
CA LEU A 267 18.64 3.32 29.18
C LEU A 267 19.31 1.95 29.08
N VAL A 268 20.04 1.72 27.99
CA VAL A 268 20.80 0.46 27.80
C VAL A 268 21.99 0.43 28.77
N GLU A 269 22.71 1.53 28.90
CA GLU A 269 23.83 1.70 29.84
C GLU A 269 23.39 1.54 31.29
N ALA A 270 22.25 2.13 31.67
CA ALA A 270 21.65 1.95 33.00
C ALA A 270 21.30 0.49 33.28
N GLY A 271 20.72 -0.23 32.30
CA GLY A 271 20.46 -1.66 32.43
C GLY A 271 21.73 -2.48 32.63
N GLN A 272 22.82 -2.11 31.95
CA GLN A 272 24.13 -2.73 32.11
C GLN A 272 24.75 -2.41 33.49
N ALA A 273 24.61 -1.18 33.96
CA ALA A 273 25.07 -0.75 35.30
C ALA A 273 24.35 -1.49 36.41
N LEU A 274 23.08 -1.88 36.22
CA LEU A 274 22.32 -2.75 37.10
C LEU A 274 22.68 -4.25 36.96
N ALA A 275 23.79 -4.57 36.31
CA ALA A 275 24.28 -5.92 36.05
C ALA A 275 23.27 -6.85 35.34
N LEU A 276 22.30 -6.27 34.59
CA LEU A 276 21.40 -7.09 33.78
C LEU A 276 22.19 -7.83 32.69
N SER A 277 21.89 -9.11 32.51
CA SER A 277 22.44 -9.87 31.39
C SER A 277 22.02 -9.23 30.05
N PRO A 278 22.75 -9.44 28.97
CA PRO A 278 22.38 -8.90 27.64
C PRO A 278 20.96 -9.27 27.21
N TRP A 279 20.50 -10.46 27.59
CA TRP A 279 19.12 -10.90 27.39
C TRP A 279 18.14 -10.14 28.30
N GLY A 280 18.54 -9.86 29.54
CA GLY A 280 17.78 -9.02 30.45
C GLY A 280 17.59 -7.59 29.93
N VAL A 281 18.69 -6.97 29.46
CA VAL A 281 18.64 -5.64 28.80
C VAL A 281 17.74 -5.68 27.56
N LEU A 282 17.86 -6.71 26.72
CA LEU A 282 17.00 -6.84 25.53
C LEU A 282 15.53 -6.94 25.93
N ARG A 283 15.19 -7.86 26.84
CA ARG A 283 13.79 -8.20 27.19
C ARG A 283 13.11 -7.13 28.06
N LEU A 284 13.84 -6.54 29.01
CA LEU A 284 13.26 -5.64 30.01
C LEU A 284 13.39 -4.15 29.66
N VAL A 285 14.38 -3.78 28.83
CA VAL A 285 14.66 -2.38 28.50
C VAL A 285 14.42 -2.08 27.04
N LEU A 286 15.14 -2.77 26.13
CA LEU A 286 15.15 -2.42 24.72
C LEU A 286 13.85 -2.77 24.03
N LEU A 287 13.38 -4.02 24.17
CA LEU A 287 12.20 -4.53 23.47
C LEU A 287 10.92 -3.77 23.87
N PRO A 288 10.61 -3.55 25.16
CA PRO A 288 9.39 -2.80 25.54
C PRO A 288 9.44 -1.35 25.06
N THR A 289 10.62 -0.72 25.11
CA THR A 289 10.81 0.67 24.70
C THR A 289 10.70 0.81 23.17
N ALA A 290 11.39 -0.04 22.42
CA ALA A 290 11.33 -0.07 20.97
C ALA A 290 9.92 -0.41 20.46
N ALA A 291 9.24 -1.37 21.09
CA ALA A 291 7.86 -1.74 20.72
C ALA A 291 6.89 -0.57 20.84
N ARG A 292 6.98 0.26 21.88
CA ARG A 292 6.15 1.47 22.02
C ARG A 292 6.37 2.46 20.87
N VAL A 293 7.62 2.66 20.45
CA VAL A 293 7.95 3.54 19.33
C VAL A 293 7.52 2.93 17.99
N ALA A 294 7.64 1.61 17.84
CA ALA A 294 7.28 0.88 16.62
C ALA A 294 5.76 0.82 16.40
N LEU A 295 4.96 0.77 17.46
CA LEU A 295 3.53 0.45 17.38
C LEU A 295 2.72 1.39 16.48
N PRO A 296 2.81 2.73 16.56
CA PRO A 296 2.03 3.60 15.67
C PRO A 296 2.37 3.41 14.18
N PRO A 297 3.65 3.41 13.73
CA PRO A 297 3.95 3.16 12.33
C PRO A 297 3.66 1.71 11.90
N TYR A 298 3.78 0.73 12.79
CA TYR A 298 3.37 -0.66 12.52
C TYR A 298 1.86 -0.77 12.29
N ALA A 299 1.04 -0.10 13.11
CA ALA A 299 -0.41 -0.03 12.92
C ALA A 299 -0.78 0.51 11.52
N ASN A 300 -0.06 1.53 11.05
CA ASN A 300 -0.25 2.04 9.69
C ASN A 300 0.10 0.99 8.62
N GLN A 301 1.10 0.13 8.86
CA GLN A 301 1.43 -0.97 7.93
C GLN A 301 0.34 -2.04 7.92
N CYS A 302 -0.26 -2.38 9.06
CA CYS A 302 -1.40 -3.30 9.14
C CYS A 302 -2.59 -2.78 8.31
N LEU A 303 -2.94 -1.50 8.49
CA LEU A 303 -4.02 -0.86 7.73
C LEU A 303 -3.70 -0.81 6.22
N ALA A 304 -2.45 -0.51 5.86
CA ALA A 304 -2.02 -0.47 4.47
C ALA A 304 -2.08 -1.87 3.82
N LEU A 305 -1.73 -2.94 4.54
CA LEU A 305 -1.82 -4.31 4.04
C LEU A 305 -3.26 -4.69 3.71
N ILE A 306 -4.22 -4.41 4.60
CA ILE A 306 -5.65 -4.67 4.34
C ILE A 306 -6.13 -3.88 3.13
N LYS A 307 -5.74 -2.61 2.97
CA LYS A 307 -6.11 -1.82 1.80
C LYS A 307 -5.48 -2.35 0.51
N ASN A 308 -4.26 -2.84 0.59
CA ASN A 308 -3.56 -3.41 -0.57
C ASN A 308 -4.10 -4.78 -0.98
N SER A 309 -4.93 -5.46 -0.16
CA SER A 309 -5.61 -6.68 -0.60
C SER A 309 -6.54 -6.43 -1.79
N THR A 310 -7.06 -5.20 -1.97
CA THR A 310 -7.86 -4.80 -3.14
C THR A 310 -7.13 -4.99 -4.48
N LEU A 311 -5.80 -5.12 -4.46
CA LEU A 311 -5.01 -5.42 -5.66
C LEU A 311 -5.25 -6.83 -6.19
N ALA A 312 -5.86 -7.68 -5.40
CA ALA A 312 -6.34 -9.01 -5.76
C ALA A 312 -7.20 -9.02 -7.03
N ILE A 313 -7.99 -7.96 -7.26
CA ILE A 313 -8.80 -7.79 -8.47
C ILE A 313 -7.97 -7.92 -9.75
N ALA A 314 -6.69 -7.54 -9.71
CA ALA A 314 -5.81 -7.58 -10.87
C ALA A 314 -5.31 -8.98 -11.25
N ILE A 315 -5.32 -9.93 -10.29
CA ILE A 315 -4.91 -11.32 -10.47
C ILE A 315 -6.09 -12.29 -10.38
N GLY A 316 -7.33 -11.79 -10.22
CA GLY A 316 -8.54 -12.59 -10.24
C GLY A 316 -8.94 -13.24 -8.92
N TYR A 317 -8.30 -12.91 -7.79
CA TYR A 317 -8.75 -13.41 -6.48
C TYR A 317 -9.97 -12.65 -5.98
N GLN A 318 -11.02 -13.39 -5.59
CA GLN A 318 -12.34 -12.86 -5.24
C GLN A 318 -12.39 -12.39 -3.77
N GLU A 319 -11.68 -11.29 -3.47
CA GLU A 319 -11.84 -10.57 -2.21
C GLU A 319 -12.97 -9.52 -2.31
N LEU A 320 -13.20 -8.77 -1.25
CA LEU A 320 -14.34 -7.85 -1.14
C LEU A 320 -14.49 -6.89 -2.34
N MET A 321 -13.40 -6.25 -2.80
CA MET A 321 -13.49 -5.28 -3.91
C MET A 321 -13.75 -5.97 -5.25
N ALA A 322 -13.19 -7.16 -5.46
CA ALA A 322 -13.43 -7.95 -6.66
C ALA A 322 -14.90 -8.40 -6.73
N VAL A 323 -15.47 -8.85 -5.61
CA VAL A 323 -16.90 -9.22 -5.51
C VAL A 323 -17.80 -8.01 -5.76
N ILE A 324 -17.50 -6.86 -5.15
CA ILE A 324 -18.25 -5.62 -5.38
C ILE A 324 -18.17 -5.19 -6.85
N ASN A 325 -16.99 -5.26 -7.46
CA ASN A 325 -16.84 -4.91 -8.88
C ASN A 325 -17.65 -5.84 -9.79
N THR A 326 -17.71 -7.14 -9.47
CA THR A 326 -18.58 -8.10 -10.17
C THR A 326 -20.04 -7.73 -10.00
N ALA A 327 -20.49 -7.42 -8.78
CA ALA A 327 -21.85 -6.99 -8.52
C ALA A 327 -22.22 -5.70 -9.31
N ILE A 328 -21.33 -4.71 -9.35
CA ILE A 328 -21.51 -3.48 -10.13
C ILE A 328 -21.64 -3.78 -11.63
N THR A 329 -20.81 -4.66 -12.17
CA THR A 329 -20.83 -5.00 -13.60
C THR A 329 -22.08 -5.76 -13.99
N GLN A 330 -22.64 -6.57 -13.11
CA GLN A 330 -23.87 -7.33 -13.35
C GLN A 330 -25.13 -6.48 -13.18
N THR A 331 -25.18 -5.65 -12.15
CA THR A 331 -26.39 -4.88 -11.78
C THR A 331 -26.44 -3.48 -12.38
N GLY A 332 -25.30 -2.92 -12.79
CA GLY A 332 -25.18 -1.51 -13.17
C GLY A 332 -25.23 -0.53 -11.97
N LEU A 333 -25.39 -1.02 -10.73
CA LEU A 333 -25.56 -0.22 -9.50
C LEU A 333 -24.19 0.22 -8.94
N ALA A 334 -23.55 1.14 -9.67
CA ALA A 334 -22.19 1.58 -9.36
C ALA A 334 -22.11 2.44 -8.08
N LEU A 335 -23.07 3.31 -7.83
CA LEU A 335 -23.09 4.16 -6.64
C LEU A 335 -23.26 3.33 -5.37
N GLU A 336 -24.23 2.39 -5.40
CA GLU A 336 -24.55 1.51 -4.29
C GLU A 336 -23.36 0.58 -3.98
N GLY A 337 -22.83 -0.10 -5.00
CA GLY A 337 -21.68 -1.01 -4.84
C GLY A 337 -20.45 -0.29 -4.29
N ILE A 338 -20.11 0.90 -4.81
CA ILE A 338 -18.96 1.67 -4.33
C ILE A 338 -19.21 2.24 -2.94
N SER A 339 -20.42 2.71 -2.63
CA SER A 339 -20.75 3.18 -1.28
C SER A 339 -20.61 2.05 -0.24
N LEU A 340 -20.98 0.83 -0.58
CA LEU A 340 -20.73 -0.36 0.25
C LEU A 340 -19.22 -0.62 0.41
N ALA A 341 -18.44 -0.55 -0.67
CA ALA A 341 -16.98 -0.68 -0.58
C ALA A 341 -16.38 0.38 0.36
N LEU A 342 -16.75 1.64 0.18
CA LEU A 342 -16.30 2.76 1.02
C LEU A 342 -16.64 2.52 2.49
N ALA A 343 -17.90 2.15 2.78
CA ALA A 343 -18.37 1.90 4.13
C ALA A 343 -17.63 0.72 4.78
N LEU A 344 -17.51 -0.41 4.10
CA LEU A 344 -16.89 -1.62 4.66
C LEU A 344 -15.38 -1.43 4.89
N TYR A 345 -14.64 -0.85 3.93
CA TYR A 345 -13.21 -0.58 4.16
C TYR A 345 -12.97 0.51 5.21
N LEU A 346 -13.84 1.52 5.30
CA LEU A 346 -13.77 2.51 6.37
C LEU A 346 -14.03 1.87 7.74
N LEU A 347 -15.03 0.99 7.86
CA LEU A 347 -15.31 0.26 9.09
C LEU A 347 -14.14 -0.64 9.49
N LEU A 348 -13.52 -1.35 8.55
CA LEU A 348 -12.30 -2.14 8.80
C LEU A 348 -11.15 -1.25 9.30
N ALA A 349 -10.95 -0.09 8.65
CA ALA A 349 -9.90 0.85 9.02
C ALA A 349 -10.12 1.46 10.42
N LEU A 350 -11.36 1.86 10.73
CA LEU A 350 -11.72 2.42 12.03
C LEU A 350 -11.67 1.36 13.14
N GLY A 351 -12.15 0.15 12.86
CA GLY A 351 -12.13 -0.98 13.81
C GLY A 351 -10.70 -1.35 14.20
N LEU A 352 -9.83 -1.60 13.22
CA LEU A 352 -8.43 -1.93 13.47
C LEU A 352 -7.66 -0.75 14.08
N GLY A 353 -7.85 0.46 13.56
CA GLY A 353 -7.24 1.68 14.09
C GLY A 353 -7.65 1.95 15.53
N GLY A 354 -8.93 1.77 15.86
CA GLY A 354 -9.47 1.88 17.20
C GLY A 354 -8.88 0.83 18.17
N ALA A 355 -8.81 -0.42 17.74
CA ALA A 355 -8.23 -1.51 18.52
C ALA A 355 -6.74 -1.26 18.84
N LEU A 356 -5.95 -0.88 17.84
CA LEU A 356 -4.53 -0.57 17.99
C LEU A 356 -4.30 0.69 18.84
N SER A 357 -5.14 1.71 18.71
CA SER A 357 -5.10 2.92 19.54
C SER A 357 -5.45 2.62 21.00
N ALA A 358 -6.47 1.83 21.25
CA ALA A 358 -6.86 1.39 22.59
C ALA A 358 -5.74 0.56 23.26
N TRP A 359 -5.07 -0.29 22.49
CA TRP A 359 -3.93 -1.04 22.97
C TRP A 359 -2.75 -0.12 23.30
N ASN A 360 -2.43 0.84 22.43
CA ASN A 360 -1.36 1.81 22.65
C ASN A 360 -1.60 2.67 23.90
N THR A 361 -2.81 3.18 24.12
CA THR A 361 -3.13 4.00 25.30
C THR A 361 -3.02 3.23 26.62
N ARG A 362 -3.35 1.94 26.63
CA ARG A 362 -3.19 1.09 27.80
C ARG A 362 -1.71 0.89 28.19
N HIS A 363 -0.82 0.78 27.19
CA HIS A 363 0.60 0.55 27.41
C HIS A 363 1.42 1.85 27.55
N ALA A 364 0.89 2.99 27.08
CA ALA A 364 1.54 4.31 27.21
C ALA A 364 1.47 4.89 28.63
N ARG A 365 0.55 4.43 29.47
CA ARG A 365 0.36 4.94 30.86
C ARG A 365 1.53 4.66 31.81
N HIS A 366 2.54 3.91 31.40
CA HIS A 366 3.70 3.53 32.22
C HIS A 366 4.99 4.29 31.88
N GLY A 367 4.91 5.57 31.56
CA GLY A 367 6.06 6.46 31.38
C GLY A 367 6.14 7.13 30.01
N SER A 368 5.96 8.44 29.99
CA SER A 368 6.29 9.27 28.83
C SER A 368 7.82 9.33 28.68
N ILE A 369 8.36 8.62 27.68
CA ILE A 369 9.76 8.81 27.31
C ILE A 369 9.78 10.06 26.45
N ASP A 370 10.42 11.12 26.95
CA ASP A 370 10.68 12.33 26.18
C ASP A 370 11.67 12.00 25.07
N THR A 371 11.12 11.72 23.88
CA THR A 371 11.92 11.44 22.67
C THR A 371 12.42 12.72 21.98
N GLN A 372 12.01 13.90 22.46
CA GLN A 372 12.39 15.18 21.83
C GLN A 372 13.88 15.53 22.02
N GLY A 373 14.54 14.95 23.02
CA GLY A 373 15.96 15.17 23.31
C GLY A 373 16.94 14.24 22.57
N ALA A 374 16.46 13.20 21.92
CA ALA A 374 17.33 12.25 21.21
C ALA A 374 17.75 12.80 19.85
N ARG A 375 18.84 13.59 19.80
CA ARG A 375 19.50 13.92 18.53
C ARG A 375 19.84 12.61 17.81
N LEU A 376 19.29 12.43 16.60
CA LEU A 376 19.58 11.32 15.68
C LEU A 376 21.03 11.44 15.14
N GLY A 377 22.02 11.43 16.02
CA GLY A 377 23.42 11.31 15.64
C GLY A 377 23.71 9.86 15.19
N GLU A 378 24.54 9.69 14.18
CA GLU A 378 25.10 8.38 13.82
C GLU A 378 25.80 7.78 15.04
N ARG A 379 25.14 6.82 15.70
CA ARG A 379 25.71 6.15 16.86
C ARG A 379 26.45 4.88 16.43
N PRO A 380 27.65 4.63 16.96
CA PRO A 380 28.30 3.33 16.79
C PRO A 380 27.35 2.26 17.28
N GLY A 381 27.15 1.22 16.45
CA GLY A 381 26.11 0.20 16.59
C GLY A 381 25.90 -0.27 18.01
N LEU A 382 24.65 -0.27 18.45
CA LEU A 382 24.20 -0.74 19.75
C LEU A 382 24.87 -2.10 20.06
N ARG A 383 25.52 -2.21 21.23
CA ARG A 383 26.10 -3.47 21.69
C ARG A 383 24.98 -4.40 22.22
N LEU A 384 24.09 -4.82 21.34
CA LEU A 384 22.99 -5.74 21.69
C LEU A 384 23.48 -7.13 22.15
N TRP A 385 24.73 -7.47 21.83
CA TRP A 385 25.30 -8.77 22.17
C TRP A 385 26.75 -8.60 22.65
N PRO A 386 27.11 -9.15 23.82
CA PRO A 386 28.49 -9.17 24.25
C PRO A 386 29.35 -9.88 23.20
N ALA A 387 30.58 -9.43 23.06
CA ALA A 387 31.57 -10.11 22.24
C ALA A 387 31.99 -11.42 22.96
N ASN A 388 31.11 -12.41 22.99
CA ASN A 388 31.49 -13.72 23.50
C ASN A 388 32.47 -14.34 22.49
N PRO A 389 33.73 -14.56 22.86
CA PRO A 389 34.73 -15.13 21.95
C PRO A 389 34.34 -16.50 21.42
N ALA A 390 33.58 -17.31 22.19
CA ALA A 390 33.06 -18.61 21.78
C ALA A 390 32.07 -18.53 20.62
N LEU A 391 31.36 -17.41 20.46
CA LEU A 391 30.39 -17.18 19.36
C LEU A 391 31.05 -16.55 18.12
N ARG A 392 32.35 -16.26 18.12
CA ARG A 392 33.04 -15.65 16.96
C ARG A 392 33.05 -16.60 15.76
N TRP A 393 33.31 -17.86 15.99
CA TRP A 393 33.40 -18.87 14.92
C TRP A 393 32.04 -19.22 14.31
N PRO A 394 30.98 -19.55 15.06
CA PRO A 394 29.67 -19.81 14.45
C PRO A 394 29.09 -18.57 13.76
N ARG A 395 29.39 -17.35 14.22
CA ARG A 395 28.97 -16.10 13.52
C ARG A 395 29.72 -15.91 12.21
N ARG A 396 31.01 -16.24 12.14
CA ARG A 396 31.78 -16.20 10.88
C ARG A 396 31.29 -17.27 9.91
N ALA A 397 31.04 -18.47 10.40
CA ALA A 397 30.50 -19.56 9.61
C ALA A 397 29.09 -19.24 9.06
N ALA A 398 28.18 -18.71 9.88
CA ALA A 398 26.88 -18.25 9.44
C ALA A 398 27.00 -17.13 8.40
N GLY A 399 27.91 -16.18 8.61
CA GLY A 399 28.21 -15.13 7.62
C GLY A 399 28.74 -15.69 6.30
N ALA A 400 29.66 -16.63 6.37
CA ALA A 400 30.22 -17.31 5.18
C ALA A 400 29.14 -18.13 4.43
N LEU A 401 28.27 -18.82 5.16
CA LEU A 401 27.13 -19.55 4.57
C LEU A 401 26.19 -18.61 3.85
N VAL A 402 25.83 -17.48 4.46
CA VAL A 402 24.99 -16.46 3.81
C VAL A 402 25.66 -15.93 2.53
N VAL A 403 26.98 -15.68 2.56
CA VAL A 403 27.73 -15.26 1.36
C VAL A 403 27.69 -16.32 0.28
N ALA A 404 27.94 -17.59 0.65
CA ALA A 404 27.93 -18.69 -0.31
C ALA A 404 26.55 -18.86 -0.95
N LEU A 405 25.47 -18.83 -0.15
CA LEU A 405 24.10 -18.90 -0.66
C LEU A 405 23.76 -17.73 -1.59
N LEU A 406 24.21 -16.53 -1.24
CA LEU A 406 24.00 -15.34 -2.09
C LEU A 406 24.85 -15.39 -3.36
N ALA A 407 26.07 -15.90 -3.28
CA ALA A 407 26.91 -16.07 -4.46
C ALA A 407 26.32 -17.11 -5.41
N LEU A 408 25.81 -18.22 -4.87
CA LEU A 408 25.13 -19.26 -5.66
C LEU A 408 23.83 -18.71 -6.29
N ALA A 409 22.97 -18.07 -5.48
CA ALA A 409 21.72 -17.48 -5.98
C ALA A 409 22.00 -16.34 -6.98
N GLY A 410 22.95 -15.47 -6.68
CA GLY A 410 23.38 -14.39 -7.58
C GLY A 410 24.02 -14.92 -8.87
N GLY A 411 24.82 -15.97 -8.77
CA GLY A 411 25.40 -16.66 -9.94
C GLY A 411 24.33 -17.30 -10.82
N ALA A 412 23.37 -18.00 -10.21
CA ALA A 412 22.23 -18.59 -10.93
C ALA A 412 21.37 -17.51 -11.62
N LEU A 413 21.10 -16.41 -10.89
CA LEU A 413 20.36 -15.27 -11.45
C LEU A 413 21.12 -14.60 -12.60
N LEU A 414 22.43 -14.40 -12.45
CA LEU A 414 23.28 -13.82 -13.49
C LEU A 414 23.34 -14.73 -14.73
N ASN A 415 23.48 -16.03 -14.51
CA ASN A 415 23.47 -17.03 -15.60
C ASN A 415 22.14 -16.98 -16.36
N TRP A 416 21.00 -17.01 -15.66
CA TRP A 416 19.67 -16.94 -16.24
C TRP A 416 19.39 -15.59 -16.93
N ALA A 417 19.69 -14.47 -16.24
CA ALA A 417 19.27 -13.15 -16.70
C ALA A 417 20.21 -12.50 -17.73
N VAL A 418 21.47 -12.95 -17.82
CA VAL A 418 22.49 -12.31 -18.66
C VAL A 418 23.20 -13.30 -19.58
N ILE A 419 23.76 -14.39 -19.05
CA ILE A 419 24.65 -15.28 -19.82
C ILE A 419 23.85 -16.10 -20.83
N GLN A 420 22.77 -16.74 -20.37
CA GLN A 420 21.90 -17.58 -21.22
C GLN A 420 20.72 -16.80 -21.80
N ALA A 421 20.63 -15.50 -21.52
CA ALA A 421 19.51 -14.69 -21.91
C ALA A 421 19.48 -14.40 -23.43
N VAL A 422 18.29 -14.44 -24.01
CA VAL A 422 18.03 -14.04 -25.39
C VAL A 422 17.67 -12.55 -25.43
N TRP A 423 18.55 -11.77 -26.03
CA TRP A 423 18.41 -10.31 -26.10
C TRP A 423 17.74 -9.85 -27.41
N ARG A 424 17.83 -10.62 -28.50
CA ARG A 424 17.30 -10.30 -29.83
C ARG A 424 16.71 -11.55 -30.48
N GLY A 425 15.71 -11.38 -31.33
CA GLY A 425 15.03 -12.47 -32.03
C GLY A 425 13.55 -12.53 -31.75
N GLY A 426 12.84 -13.47 -32.37
CA GLY A 426 11.42 -13.76 -32.11
C GLY A 426 11.20 -14.71 -30.95
N ALA A 427 9.94 -15.04 -30.68
CA ALA A 427 9.56 -15.95 -29.61
C ALA A 427 10.15 -17.37 -29.78
N GLU A 428 10.40 -17.79 -31.04
CA GLU A 428 11.04 -19.08 -31.36
C GLU A 428 12.46 -19.19 -30.80
N ALA A 429 13.24 -18.10 -30.90
CA ALA A 429 14.59 -18.04 -30.33
C ALA A 429 14.56 -18.17 -28.80
N CYS A 430 13.53 -17.65 -28.15
CA CYS A 430 13.35 -17.77 -26.73
C CYS A 430 12.88 -19.16 -26.29
N ALA A 431 12.12 -19.86 -27.13
CA ALA A 431 11.58 -21.19 -26.81
C ALA A 431 12.69 -22.25 -26.68
N SER A 432 13.80 -22.08 -27.39
CA SER A 432 14.96 -22.96 -27.35
C SER A 432 15.98 -22.61 -26.25
N ALA A 433 15.83 -21.46 -25.58
CA ALA A 433 16.79 -20.96 -24.60
C ALA A 433 16.41 -21.32 -23.16
N ALA A 434 17.42 -21.63 -22.33
CA ALA A 434 17.23 -21.87 -20.90
C ALA A 434 17.24 -20.58 -20.06
N GLY A 435 17.61 -19.43 -20.66
CA GLY A 435 17.73 -18.12 -20.00
C GLY A 435 16.53 -17.21 -20.18
N ALA A 436 16.65 -16.00 -19.63
CA ALA A 436 15.60 -14.97 -19.74
C ALA A 436 15.41 -14.50 -21.19
N CYS A 437 14.15 -14.32 -21.58
CA CYS A 437 13.80 -13.77 -22.89
C CYS A 437 13.62 -12.24 -22.87
N TRP A 438 14.70 -11.48 -22.92
CA TRP A 438 14.64 -10.02 -23.03
C TRP A 438 14.23 -9.54 -24.42
N ALA A 439 14.28 -10.40 -25.44
CA ALA A 439 13.76 -10.14 -26.77
C ALA A 439 12.27 -9.77 -26.71
N ALA A 440 11.48 -10.35 -25.77
CA ALA A 440 10.09 -9.99 -25.55
C ALA A 440 9.90 -8.49 -25.20
N VAL A 441 10.82 -7.94 -24.41
CA VAL A 441 10.82 -6.52 -24.05
C VAL A 441 11.28 -5.66 -25.25
N GLY A 442 12.37 -6.08 -25.91
CA GLY A 442 12.94 -5.34 -27.05
C GLY A 442 11.97 -5.23 -28.22
N HIS A 443 11.32 -6.34 -28.59
CA HIS A 443 10.33 -6.38 -29.68
C HIS A 443 9.11 -5.48 -29.38
N ASN A 444 8.66 -5.47 -28.12
CA ASN A 444 7.49 -4.73 -27.68
C ASN A 444 7.82 -3.34 -27.09
N LEU A 445 9.07 -2.87 -27.24
CA LEU A 445 9.48 -1.57 -26.68
C LEU A 445 8.61 -0.39 -27.17
N PRO A 446 8.19 -0.32 -28.46
CA PRO A 446 7.28 0.75 -28.89
C PRO A 446 5.92 0.72 -28.18
N LEU A 447 5.37 -0.47 -27.91
CA LEU A 447 4.12 -0.64 -27.20
C LEU A 447 4.28 -0.24 -25.72
N LEU A 448 5.37 -0.64 -25.09
CA LEU A 448 5.69 -0.29 -23.69
C LEU A 448 5.94 1.22 -23.53
N ALA A 449 6.56 1.86 -24.51
CA ALA A 449 6.89 3.29 -24.47
C ALA A 449 5.69 4.20 -24.79
N PHE A 450 4.93 3.86 -25.83
CA PHE A 450 3.94 4.75 -26.44
C PHE A 450 2.52 4.17 -26.49
N GLY A 451 2.34 2.92 -26.07
CA GLY A 451 1.05 2.22 -26.18
C GLY A 451 0.70 1.93 -27.64
N ALA A 452 -0.60 1.93 -27.94
CA ALA A 452 -1.14 1.71 -29.28
C ALA A 452 -1.01 2.94 -30.22
N MET A 453 -0.06 3.85 -29.95
CA MET A 453 0.16 5.06 -30.73
C MET A 453 0.66 4.74 -32.16
N GLN A 454 0.09 5.43 -33.14
CA GLN A 454 0.51 5.31 -34.55
C GLN A 454 1.99 5.69 -34.70
N PRO A 455 2.73 5.00 -35.58
CA PRO A 455 4.18 5.22 -35.76
C PRO A 455 4.56 6.66 -36.04
N GLU A 456 3.76 7.40 -36.82
CA GLU A 456 3.95 8.80 -37.20
C GLU A 456 3.99 9.77 -36.00
N HIS A 457 3.29 9.45 -34.91
CA HIS A 457 3.24 10.28 -33.71
C HIS A 457 4.30 9.90 -32.64
N ARG A 458 4.98 8.75 -32.79
CA ARG A 458 5.97 8.27 -31.81
C ARG A 458 7.16 9.20 -31.64
N PRO A 459 7.71 9.87 -32.67
CA PRO A 459 8.80 10.83 -32.48
C PRO A 459 8.41 12.01 -31.57
N GLN A 460 7.21 12.56 -31.75
CA GLN A 460 6.68 13.63 -30.91
C GLN A 460 6.52 13.16 -29.45
N ALA A 461 5.97 11.96 -29.23
CA ALA A 461 5.83 11.34 -27.93
C ALA A 461 7.19 11.06 -27.26
N LEU A 462 8.19 10.64 -28.02
CA LEU A 462 9.56 10.45 -27.54
C LEU A 462 10.17 11.76 -27.04
N VAL A 463 10.03 12.84 -27.82
CA VAL A 463 10.49 14.17 -27.39
C VAL A 463 9.81 14.61 -26.11
N ALA A 464 8.50 14.39 -25.99
CA ALA A 464 7.77 14.69 -24.77
C ALA A 464 8.28 13.85 -23.57
N CYS A 465 8.48 12.55 -23.75
CA CYS A 465 9.02 11.68 -22.68
C CYS A 465 10.41 12.14 -22.22
N VAL A 466 11.33 12.41 -23.17
CA VAL A 466 12.69 12.89 -22.85
C VAL A 466 12.63 14.22 -22.11
N ALA A 467 11.83 15.16 -22.60
CA ALA A 467 11.65 16.46 -21.96
C ALA A 467 11.11 16.34 -20.53
N LEU A 468 10.11 15.49 -20.29
CA LEU A 468 9.56 15.25 -18.94
C LEU A 468 10.62 14.60 -18.02
N ILE A 469 11.39 13.63 -18.50
CA ILE A 469 12.48 13.02 -17.73
C ILE A 469 13.55 14.05 -17.38
N VAL A 470 13.96 14.90 -18.33
CA VAL A 470 14.94 15.97 -18.11
C VAL A 470 14.38 17.01 -17.12
N ALA A 471 13.11 17.39 -17.21
CA ALA A 471 12.44 18.29 -16.26
C ALA A 471 12.51 17.75 -14.83
N VAL A 472 12.21 16.46 -14.65
CA VAL A 472 12.32 15.79 -13.34
C VAL A 472 13.77 15.75 -12.87
N ALA A 473 14.69 15.32 -13.71
CA ALA A 473 16.11 15.20 -13.35
C ALA A 473 16.71 16.56 -12.92
N THR A 474 16.40 17.63 -13.64
CA THR A 474 16.84 18.99 -13.28
C THR A 474 16.18 19.51 -12.01
N ALA A 475 14.88 19.29 -11.82
CA ALA A 475 14.17 19.63 -10.59
C ALA A 475 14.80 18.93 -9.37
N LEU A 476 15.26 17.69 -9.54
CA LEU A 476 15.94 16.88 -8.51
C LEU A 476 17.41 17.26 -8.28
N GLY A 477 17.93 18.27 -8.97
CA GLY A 477 19.29 18.76 -8.78
C GLY A 477 20.37 18.03 -9.56
N ALA A 478 19.99 17.26 -10.59
CA ALA A 478 20.99 16.70 -11.52
C ALA A 478 21.75 17.84 -12.23
N GLY A 479 23.06 17.66 -12.43
CA GLY A 479 23.91 18.59 -13.14
C GLY A 479 24.48 19.77 -12.31
N GLY A 480 24.27 19.82 -10.98
CA GLY A 480 24.87 20.87 -10.12
C GLY A 480 24.41 22.29 -10.41
N LEU A 481 23.33 22.47 -11.16
CA LEU A 481 22.81 23.76 -11.61
C LEU A 481 22.22 24.57 -10.43
N GLY A 482 22.39 25.88 -10.42
CA GLY A 482 21.76 26.77 -9.46
C GLY A 482 20.22 26.76 -9.54
N ALA A 483 19.53 27.04 -8.44
CA ALA A 483 18.07 26.93 -8.33
C ALA A 483 17.29 27.69 -9.43
N ARG A 484 17.75 28.88 -9.81
CA ARG A 484 17.10 29.67 -10.88
C ARG A 484 17.25 29.01 -12.26
N VAL A 485 18.42 28.41 -12.54
CA VAL A 485 18.68 27.71 -13.81
C VAL A 485 17.86 26.44 -13.86
N ARG A 486 17.82 25.66 -12.78
CA ARG A 486 16.96 24.47 -12.66
C ARG A 486 15.49 24.76 -12.97
N LEU A 487 14.97 25.84 -12.40
CA LEU A 487 13.57 26.24 -12.65
C LEU A 487 13.35 26.60 -14.15
N ARG A 488 14.28 27.38 -14.74
CA ARG A 488 14.15 27.76 -16.17
C ARG A 488 14.23 26.55 -17.09
N VAL A 489 15.19 25.65 -16.86
CA VAL A 489 15.34 24.43 -17.65
C VAL A 489 14.11 23.52 -17.47
N GLY A 490 13.63 23.33 -16.24
CA GLY A 490 12.44 22.54 -15.96
C GLY A 490 11.18 23.10 -16.68
N LEU A 491 10.97 24.43 -16.64
CA LEU A 491 9.87 25.08 -17.33
C LEU A 491 10.02 24.97 -18.87
N ALA A 492 11.23 25.17 -19.41
CA ALA A 492 11.50 25.01 -20.83
C ALA A 492 11.19 23.56 -21.30
N CYS A 493 11.62 22.56 -20.52
CA CYS A 493 11.31 21.16 -20.82
C CYS A 493 9.80 20.87 -20.77
N LEU A 494 9.06 21.47 -19.83
CA LEU A 494 7.61 21.33 -19.78
C LEU A 494 6.94 21.97 -21.02
N VAL A 495 7.41 23.14 -21.45
CA VAL A 495 6.92 23.80 -22.66
C VAL A 495 7.23 22.93 -23.89
N VAL A 496 8.42 22.35 -23.98
CA VAL A 496 8.78 21.42 -25.06
C VAL A 496 7.88 20.19 -25.06
N ALA A 497 7.61 19.60 -23.87
CA ALA A 497 6.74 18.43 -23.78
C ALA A 497 5.30 18.75 -24.21
N VAL A 498 4.75 19.86 -23.74
CA VAL A 498 3.41 20.32 -24.14
C VAL A 498 3.38 20.67 -25.62
N GLY A 499 4.38 21.38 -26.15
CA GLY A 499 4.51 21.70 -27.56
C GLY A 499 4.55 20.45 -28.44
N ALA A 500 5.37 19.46 -28.07
CA ALA A 500 5.45 18.19 -28.79
C ALA A 500 4.09 17.47 -28.85
N LEU A 501 3.36 17.44 -27.74
CA LEU A 501 2.04 16.79 -27.69
C LEU A 501 0.93 17.60 -28.38
N SER A 502 1.08 18.92 -28.49
CA SER A 502 0.15 19.79 -29.23
C SER A 502 0.44 19.85 -30.74
N GLY A 503 1.49 19.19 -31.22
CA GLY A 503 1.90 19.20 -32.61
C GLY A 503 2.80 20.39 -33.02
N TRP A 504 3.04 21.33 -32.11
CA TRP A 504 3.92 22.49 -32.34
C TRP A 504 5.36 22.15 -31.87
N PRO A 505 6.42 22.53 -32.61
CA PRO A 505 6.49 23.34 -33.84
C PRO A 505 6.48 22.53 -35.15
N TRP A 506 6.24 21.23 -35.12
CA TRP A 506 6.38 20.34 -36.28
C TRP A 506 5.23 20.40 -37.26
N GLY A 507 4.19 21.22 -37.03
CA GLY A 507 3.02 21.31 -37.89
C GLY A 507 2.15 20.05 -37.93
N GLY A 508 2.42 19.09 -37.07
CA GLY A 508 1.67 17.84 -36.92
C GLY A 508 0.35 18.02 -36.18
N ALA A 509 -0.53 17.03 -36.31
CA ALA A 509 -1.77 17.01 -35.53
C ALA A 509 -1.49 16.86 -34.04
N ALA A 510 -2.28 17.55 -33.19
CA ALA A 510 -2.24 17.40 -31.73
C ALA A 510 -2.55 15.94 -31.33
N ILE A 511 -1.75 15.39 -30.43
CA ILE A 511 -1.95 14.05 -29.91
C ILE A 511 -2.82 14.14 -28.64
N GLY A 512 -4.12 13.96 -28.81
CA GLY A 512 -5.05 14.01 -27.66
C GLY A 512 -4.81 12.88 -26.65
N PRO A 513 -5.26 13.06 -25.38
CA PRO A 513 -5.06 12.09 -24.29
C PRO A 513 -5.60 10.69 -24.57
N LEU A 514 -6.56 10.53 -25.46
CA LEU A 514 -7.12 9.24 -25.87
C LEU A 514 -6.12 8.37 -26.66
N ARG A 515 -5.12 8.99 -27.29
CA ARG A 515 -4.07 8.30 -28.07
C ARG A 515 -2.80 8.04 -27.24
N TRP A 516 -2.72 8.59 -26.02
CA TRP A 516 -1.56 8.39 -25.15
C TRP A 516 -1.54 6.99 -24.58
N GLY A 517 -0.35 6.42 -24.46
CA GLY A 517 -0.18 5.10 -23.86
C GLY A 517 1.24 4.86 -23.35
N GLY A 518 1.42 3.73 -22.68
CA GLY A 518 2.72 3.28 -22.20
C GLY A 518 3.39 4.22 -21.21
N LEU A 519 4.70 4.35 -21.35
CA LEU A 519 5.55 5.20 -20.48
C LEU A 519 5.13 6.67 -20.53
N LEU A 520 4.65 7.17 -21.65
CA LEU A 520 4.17 8.56 -21.76
C LEU A 520 3.06 8.86 -20.76
N VAL A 521 2.03 8.02 -20.69
CA VAL A 521 0.92 8.17 -19.73
C VAL A 521 1.44 8.11 -18.29
N THR A 522 2.32 7.15 -18.04
CA THR A 522 2.95 7.01 -16.70
C THR A 522 3.68 8.27 -16.27
N LEU A 523 4.50 8.87 -17.16
CA LEU A 523 5.26 10.09 -16.87
C LEU A 523 4.35 11.30 -16.68
N VAL A 524 3.35 11.45 -17.55
CA VAL A 524 2.41 12.57 -17.46
C VAL A 524 1.60 12.50 -16.15
N LEU A 525 1.05 11.32 -15.80
CA LEU A 525 0.32 11.15 -14.54
C LEU A 525 1.21 11.35 -13.31
N ALA A 526 2.45 10.80 -13.34
CA ALA A 526 3.41 10.93 -12.25
C ALA A 526 3.81 12.38 -11.95
N LEU A 527 3.70 13.27 -12.94
CA LEU A 527 3.99 14.71 -12.79
C LEU A 527 2.72 15.54 -12.58
N ALA A 528 1.70 15.35 -13.40
CA ALA A 528 0.49 16.17 -13.37
C ALA A 528 -0.31 15.99 -12.08
N ALA A 529 -0.46 14.75 -11.58
CA ALA A 529 -1.24 14.51 -10.38
C ALA A 529 -0.62 15.18 -9.12
N PRO A 530 0.68 15.05 -8.79
CA PRO A 530 1.28 15.76 -7.67
C PRO A 530 1.32 17.29 -7.85
N LEU A 531 1.52 17.79 -9.06
CA LEU A 531 1.49 19.24 -9.34
C LEU A 531 0.10 19.82 -9.09
N ALA A 532 -0.96 19.15 -9.56
CA ALA A 532 -2.33 19.54 -9.30
C ALA A 532 -2.73 19.34 -7.82
N ALA A 533 -2.16 18.34 -7.16
CA ALA A 533 -2.42 18.05 -5.76
C ALA A 533 -1.84 19.10 -4.80
N ALA A 534 -0.74 19.76 -5.14
CA ALA A 534 -0.06 20.71 -4.25
C ALA A 534 -0.95 21.92 -3.84
N PRO A 535 -1.60 22.65 -4.75
CA PRO A 535 -2.49 23.74 -4.38
C PRO A 535 -3.74 23.23 -3.63
N LEU A 536 -4.29 22.07 -4.00
CA LEU A 536 -5.41 21.46 -3.31
C LEU A 536 -5.05 21.04 -1.88
N ALA A 537 -3.86 20.49 -1.67
CA ALA A 537 -3.33 20.14 -0.34
C ALA A 537 -3.17 21.36 0.55
N ALA A 538 -2.67 22.47 0.00
CA ALA A 538 -2.57 23.74 0.72
C ALA A 538 -3.97 24.26 1.12
N ALA A 539 -4.93 24.25 0.20
CA ALA A 539 -6.31 24.64 0.46
C ALA A 539 -6.95 23.76 1.55
N LEU A 540 -6.83 22.42 1.47
CA LEU A 540 -7.34 21.49 2.48
C LEU A 540 -6.69 21.71 3.85
N THR A 541 -5.37 21.97 3.89
CA THR A 541 -4.66 22.26 5.15
C THR A 541 -5.15 23.56 5.79
N LEU A 542 -5.39 24.60 5.00
CA LEU A 542 -5.93 25.88 5.47
C LEU A 542 -7.39 25.74 5.91
N ALA A 543 -8.21 25.02 5.16
CA ALA A 543 -9.60 24.72 5.51
C ALA A 543 -9.68 23.95 6.84
N ARG A 544 -8.85 22.94 7.05
CA ARG A 544 -8.80 22.17 8.30
C ARG A 544 -8.38 23.02 9.52
N ARG A 545 -7.67 24.12 9.31
CA ARG A 545 -7.27 25.08 10.36
C ARG A 545 -8.20 26.30 10.46
N SER A 546 -9.21 26.33 9.65
CA SER A 546 -10.19 27.43 9.66
C SER A 546 -10.85 27.55 11.03
N ALA A 547 -11.18 28.78 11.37
CA ALA A 547 -12.00 29.08 12.53
C ALA A 547 -13.47 28.65 12.35
N SER A 548 -13.92 28.42 11.11
CA SER A 548 -15.24 27.85 10.81
C SER A 548 -15.25 26.35 11.11
N PRO A 549 -16.09 25.87 12.06
CA PRO A 549 -16.19 24.45 12.38
C PRO A 549 -16.57 23.60 11.16
N ALA A 550 -17.45 24.10 10.30
CA ALA A 550 -17.91 23.40 9.11
C ALA A 550 -16.78 23.15 8.10
N LEU A 551 -15.97 24.18 7.80
CA LEU A 551 -14.81 24.03 6.93
C LEU A 551 -13.76 23.10 7.54
N SER A 552 -13.51 23.23 8.84
CA SER A 552 -12.54 22.40 9.54
C SER A 552 -12.95 20.94 9.61
N LEU A 553 -14.22 20.65 9.95
CA LEU A 553 -14.77 19.30 10.02
C LEU A 553 -14.92 18.69 8.62
N GLY A 554 -15.39 19.47 7.64
CA GLY A 554 -15.52 19.01 6.25
C GLY A 554 -14.19 18.64 5.63
N ALA A 555 -13.17 19.50 5.77
CA ALA A 555 -11.83 19.18 5.30
C ALA A 555 -11.21 17.98 6.05
N ALA A 556 -11.42 17.89 7.36
CA ALA A 556 -10.95 16.75 8.15
C ALA A 556 -11.64 15.46 7.69
N GLY A 557 -12.96 15.46 7.55
CA GLY A 557 -13.76 14.33 7.09
C GLY A 557 -13.35 13.84 5.70
N LEU A 558 -13.17 14.77 4.74
CA LEU A 558 -12.70 14.44 3.40
C LEU A 558 -11.31 13.80 3.43
N ILE A 559 -10.37 14.40 4.15
CA ILE A 559 -9.00 13.86 4.26
C ILE A 559 -9.02 12.46 4.88
N GLU A 560 -9.77 12.26 5.96
CA GLU A 560 -9.85 10.95 6.63
C GLU A 560 -10.58 9.91 5.77
N ALA A 561 -11.66 10.28 5.06
CA ALA A 561 -12.38 9.39 4.16
C ALA A 561 -11.48 8.93 3.00
N VAL A 562 -10.83 9.88 2.30
CA VAL A 562 -9.93 9.55 1.18
C VAL A 562 -8.75 8.69 1.65
N ARG A 563 -8.15 9.01 2.81
CA ARG A 563 -7.05 8.22 3.37
C ARG A 563 -7.53 6.90 3.98
N GLY A 564 -8.78 6.82 4.43
CA GLY A 564 -9.40 5.63 5.01
C GLY A 564 -9.66 4.52 3.98
N VAL A 565 -9.86 4.88 2.72
CA VAL A 565 -10.27 4.00 1.63
C VAL A 565 -9.09 3.60 0.75
N PRO A 566 -9.06 2.36 0.19
CA PRO A 566 -8.06 1.94 -0.79
C PRO A 566 -8.05 2.82 -2.05
N LEU A 567 -6.86 3.08 -2.62
CA LEU A 567 -6.75 3.87 -3.85
C LEU A 567 -7.46 3.20 -5.05
N VAL A 568 -7.44 1.87 -5.11
CA VAL A 568 -8.18 1.10 -6.14
C VAL A 568 -9.67 1.43 -6.11
N THR A 569 -10.26 1.46 -4.92
CA THR A 569 -11.68 1.85 -4.75
C THR A 569 -11.93 3.29 -5.20
N GLN A 570 -11.00 4.22 -4.94
CA GLN A 570 -11.09 5.61 -5.41
C GLN A 570 -11.00 5.71 -6.93
N LEU A 571 -10.13 4.91 -7.57
CA LEU A 571 -10.02 4.84 -9.03
C LEU A 571 -11.29 4.27 -9.66
N LEU A 572 -11.86 3.22 -9.08
CA LEU A 572 -13.13 2.65 -9.53
C LEU A 572 -14.29 3.63 -9.31
N PHE A 573 -14.33 4.33 -8.18
CA PHE A 573 -15.28 5.42 -7.97
C PHE A 573 -15.18 6.47 -9.08
N ALA A 574 -13.98 6.94 -9.38
CA ALA A 574 -13.78 7.90 -10.47
C ALA A 574 -14.21 7.34 -11.82
N SER A 575 -13.94 6.05 -12.09
CA SER A 575 -14.26 5.39 -13.36
C SER A 575 -15.77 5.22 -13.58
N PHE A 576 -16.54 4.93 -12.53
CA PHE A 576 -17.98 4.69 -12.64
C PHE A 576 -18.81 5.96 -12.39
N VAL A 577 -18.45 6.75 -11.37
CA VAL A 577 -19.31 7.87 -10.91
C VAL A 577 -19.02 9.20 -11.63
N LEU A 578 -17.74 9.52 -11.94
CA LEU A 578 -17.45 10.78 -12.64
C LEU A 578 -18.17 10.92 -13.99
N PRO A 579 -18.25 9.88 -14.85
CA PRO A 579 -18.99 9.98 -16.11
C PRO A 579 -20.51 10.23 -15.89
N MET A 580 -21.07 9.71 -14.79
CA MET A 580 -22.48 9.96 -14.47
C MET A 580 -22.72 11.41 -14.07
N VAL A 581 -21.79 12.00 -13.32
CA VAL A 581 -21.89 13.40 -12.83
C VAL A 581 -21.61 14.40 -13.95
N LEU A 582 -20.66 14.10 -14.83
CA LEU A 582 -20.17 15.03 -15.87
C LEU A 582 -20.80 14.79 -17.25
N GLY A 583 -21.81 13.94 -17.36
CA GLY A 583 -22.50 13.68 -18.62
C GLY A 583 -21.67 12.94 -19.67
N GLY A 584 -20.67 12.14 -19.28
CA GLY A 584 -19.91 11.26 -20.18
C GLY A 584 -18.70 11.88 -20.87
N GLY A 585 -18.44 13.19 -20.73
CA GLY A 585 -17.35 13.89 -21.44
C GLY A 585 -15.92 13.67 -20.92
N ILE A 586 -15.73 12.91 -19.85
CA ILE A 586 -14.42 12.70 -19.23
C ILE A 586 -13.74 11.43 -19.74
N SER A 587 -12.48 11.54 -20.19
CA SER A 587 -11.67 10.38 -20.58
C SER A 587 -11.21 9.55 -19.36
N LYS A 588 -10.88 8.27 -19.59
CA LYS A 588 -10.28 7.39 -18.55
C LYS A 588 -9.00 7.99 -17.96
N PHE A 589 -8.20 8.68 -18.77
CA PHE A 589 -7.04 9.44 -18.30
C PHE A 589 -7.44 10.55 -17.33
N GLY A 590 -8.47 11.34 -17.66
CA GLY A 590 -9.01 12.39 -16.78
C GLY A 590 -9.54 11.85 -15.46
N MET A 591 -10.24 10.71 -15.49
CA MET A 591 -10.73 10.02 -14.29
C MET A 591 -9.56 9.60 -13.38
N ALA A 592 -8.53 8.96 -13.97
CA ALA A 592 -7.31 8.57 -13.27
C ALA A 592 -6.58 9.77 -12.65
N LEU A 593 -6.41 10.84 -13.44
CA LEU A 593 -5.76 12.07 -12.98
C LEU A 593 -6.50 12.69 -11.80
N THR A 594 -7.83 12.76 -11.86
CA THR A 594 -8.67 13.31 -10.78
C THR A 594 -8.52 12.50 -9.49
N ALA A 595 -8.63 11.16 -9.57
CA ALA A 595 -8.50 10.28 -8.41
C ALA A 595 -7.09 10.38 -7.78
N LEU A 596 -6.03 10.29 -8.59
CA LEU A 596 -4.65 10.41 -8.13
C LEU A 596 -4.36 11.79 -7.53
N THR A 597 -4.90 12.86 -8.12
CA THR A 597 -4.76 14.24 -7.60
C THR A 597 -5.40 14.37 -6.22
N LEU A 598 -6.64 13.91 -6.07
CA LEU A 598 -7.35 13.98 -4.78
C LEU A 598 -6.66 13.16 -3.71
N HIS A 599 -6.27 11.92 -4.03
CA HIS A 599 -5.52 11.04 -3.14
C HIS A 599 -4.22 11.68 -2.66
N THR A 600 -3.40 12.14 -3.61
CA THR A 600 -2.11 12.78 -3.32
C THR A 600 -2.28 14.07 -2.53
N ALA A 601 -3.31 14.88 -2.83
CA ALA A 601 -3.61 16.10 -2.10
C ALA A 601 -3.94 15.85 -0.63
N CYS A 602 -4.72 14.80 -0.33
CA CYS A 602 -5.05 14.44 1.05
C CYS A 602 -3.82 13.95 1.83
N LEU A 603 -2.91 13.20 1.18
CA LEU A 603 -1.64 12.79 1.79
C LEU A 603 -0.72 14.00 2.06
N LEU A 604 -0.57 14.90 1.08
CA LEU A 604 0.23 16.12 1.22
C LEU A 604 -0.35 17.07 2.27
N ALA A 605 -1.68 17.18 2.38
CA ALA A 605 -2.33 17.99 3.40
C ALA A 605 -1.97 17.54 4.82
N GLU A 606 -1.86 16.23 5.06
CA GLU A 606 -1.40 15.70 6.33
C GLU A 606 0.08 15.98 6.60
N VAL A 607 0.93 15.89 5.58
CA VAL A 607 2.36 16.27 5.68
C VAL A 607 2.47 17.75 6.05
N LEU A 608 1.75 18.63 5.38
CA LEU A 608 1.74 20.06 5.68
C LEU A 608 1.20 20.36 7.08
N ARG A 609 0.12 19.65 7.51
CA ARG A 609 -0.42 19.76 8.86
C ARG A 609 0.60 19.36 9.92
N GLY A 610 1.28 18.21 9.72
CA GLY A 610 2.34 17.75 10.62
C GLY A 610 3.49 18.73 10.73
N ALA A 611 3.96 19.28 9.61
CA ALA A 611 5.00 20.28 9.58
C ALA A 611 4.61 21.59 10.29
N LEU A 612 3.36 22.04 10.12
CA LEU A 612 2.82 23.21 10.82
C LEU A 612 2.71 23.00 12.34
N GLN A 613 2.40 21.76 12.78
CA GLN A 613 2.34 21.42 14.20
C GLN A 613 3.71 21.28 14.86
N ALA A 614 4.74 20.98 14.08
CA ALA A 614 6.12 20.89 14.56
C ALA A 614 6.77 22.26 14.85
N ILE A 615 6.15 23.36 14.40
CA ILE A 615 6.67 24.71 14.67
C ILE A 615 6.21 25.14 16.07
N PRO A 616 7.15 25.53 16.96
CA PRO A 616 6.81 26.02 18.28
C PRO A 616 5.85 27.23 18.23
N PRO A 617 4.79 27.27 19.07
CA PRO A 617 3.81 28.36 19.07
C PRO A 617 4.42 29.73 19.38
N GLY A 618 5.56 29.77 20.08
CA GLY A 618 6.31 30.99 20.36
C GLY A 618 6.78 31.75 19.11
N GLN A 619 7.00 31.04 17.98
CA GLN A 619 7.40 31.70 16.71
C GLN A 619 6.32 32.65 16.18
N MET A 620 5.07 32.24 16.26
CA MET A 620 3.95 33.10 15.86
C MET A 620 3.72 34.22 16.88
N ALA A 621 3.86 33.94 18.18
CA ALA A 621 3.74 34.95 19.23
C ALA A 621 4.80 36.04 19.09
N ALA A 622 6.06 35.64 18.87
CA ALA A 622 7.18 36.58 18.65
C ALA A 622 6.97 37.44 17.39
N ALA A 623 6.52 36.87 16.28
CA ALA A 623 6.21 37.64 15.07
C ALA A 623 5.10 38.68 15.32
N ARG A 624 4.08 38.32 16.10
CA ARG A 624 2.99 39.25 16.46
C ARG A 624 3.46 40.37 17.40
N SER A 625 4.32 40.08 18.37
CA SER A 625 4.89 41.10 19.26
C SER A 625 5.75 42.13 18.53
N LEU A 626 6.34 41.74 17.37
CA LEU A 626 7.02 42.63 16.45
C LEU A 626 6.06 43.40 15.49
N GLY A 627 4.77 43.39 15.74
CA GLY A 627 3.76 44.07 14.95
C GLY A 627 3.44 43.47 13.59
N MET A 628 3.93 42.24 13.30
CA MET A 628 3.66 41.59 12.02
C MET A 628 2.18 41.20 11.89
N SER A 629 1.55 41.53 10.75
CA SER A 629 0.25 40.99 10.43
C SER A 629 0.33 39.46 10.30
N THR A 630 -0.77 38.75 10.54
CA THR A 630 -0.82 37.27 10.44
C THR A 630 -0.33 36.78 9.08
N ARG A 631 -0.70 37.46 7.98
CA ARG A 631 -0.25 37.11 6.62
C ARG A 631 1.27 37.27 6.45
N LEU A 632 1.83 38.35 6.97
CA LEU A 632 3.26 38.60 6.91
C LEU A 632 4.03 37.57 7.75
N ALA A 633 3.60 37.32 8.99
CA ALA A 633 4.18 36.30 9.87
C ALA A 633 4.17 34.90 9.24
N TYR A 634 3.09 34.50 8.59
CA TYR A 634 3.03 33.25 7.84
C TYR A 634 4.03 33.21 6.68
N ARG A 635 4.11 34.29 5.88
CA ARG A 635 4.96 34.33 4.68
C ARG A 635 6.45 34.36 5.02
N THR A 636 6.85 35.12 6.04
CA THR A 636 8.26 35.38 6.34
C THR A 636 8.85 34.49 7.43
N VAL A 637 8.03 34.03 8.40
CA VAL A 637 8.52 33.24 9.56
C VAL A 637 8.07 31.80 9.47
N ILE A 638 6.78 31.54 9.31
CA ILE A 638 6.23 30.19 9.44
C ILE A 638 6.48 29.36 8.18
N TRP A 639 6.09 29.87 7.00
CA TRP A 639 6.15 29.12 5.75
C TRP A 639 7.55 28.64 5.35
N PRO A 640 8.62 29.44 5.52
CA PRO A 640 9.99 28.97 5.25
C PRO A 640 10.39 27.76 6.12
N GLN A 641 9.95 27.75 7.39
CA GLN A 641 10.19 26.64 8.31
C GLN A 641 9.34 25.41 7.94
N VAL A 642 8.04 25.61 7.68
CA VAL A 642 7.12 24.53 7.21
C VAL A 642 7.69 23.85 5.98
N ARG A 643 8.12 24.60 4.99
CA ARG A 643 8.68 24.07 3.75
C ARG A 643 9.89 23.16 3.99
N ARG A 644 10.80 23.55 4.89
CA ARG A 644 11.98 22.74 5.24
C ARG A 644 11.59 21.43 5.95
N ILE A 645 10.63 21.50 6.87
CA ILE A 645 10.16 20.35 7.63
C ILE A 645 9.34 19.40 6.74
N ALA A 646 8.49 19.96 5.88
CA ALA A 646 7.59 19.18 5.03
C ALA A 646 8.32 18.53 3.83
N ALA A 647 9.37 19.14 3.29
CA ALA A 647 9.98 18.74 2.02
C ALA A 647 10.38 17.26 1.95
N PRO A 648 11.05 16.65 2.94
CA PRO A 648 11.42 15.23 2.87
C PRO A 648 10.19 14.31 2.82
N ALA A 649 9.21 14.59 3.67
CA ALA A 649 7.97 13.80 3.70
C ALA A 649 7.12 14.00 2.44
N ALA A 650 7.06 15.21 1.89
CA ALA A 650 6.39 15.51 0.62
C ALA A 650 7.03 14.75 -0.55
N LEU A 651 8.37 14.68 -0.61
CA LEU A 651 9.06 13.85 -1.60
C LEU A 651 8.72 12.36 -1.43
N GLY A 652 8.54 11.88 -0.19
CA GLY A 652 8.04 10.53 0.08
C GLY A 652 6.65 10.29 -0.55
N VAL A 653 5.75 11.27 -0.45
CA VAL A 653 4.43 11.21 -1.11
C VAL A 653 4.57 11.21 -2.64
N PHE A 654 5.48 11.99 -3.21
CA PHE A 654 5.72 11.98 -4.67
C PHE A 654 6.30 10.65 -5.15
N VAL A 655 7.21 10.03 -4.40
CA VAL A 655 7.69 8.66 -4.69
C VAL A 655 6.53 7.66 -4.65
N GLY A 656 5.59 7.82 -3.71
CA GLY A 656 4.35 7.06 -3.66
C GLY A 656 3.52 7.27 -4.92
N ALA A 657 3.24 8.53 -5.29
CA ALA A 657 2.43 8.88 -6.45
C ALA A 657 2.98 8.30 -7.78
N VAL A 658 4.32 8.28 -7.96
CA VAL A 658 4.93 7.61 -9.12
C VAL A 658 4.57 6.13 -9.17
N LYS A 659 4.60 5.43 -8.04
CA LYS A 659 4.24 4.00 -7.97
C LYS A 659 2.75 3.77 -8.14
N ASP A 660 1.93 4.69 -7.64
CA ASP A 660 0.48 4.63 -7.70
C ASP A 660 -0.05 4.77 -9.13
N THR A 661 0.75 5.34 -10.07
CA THR A 661 0.38 5.35 -11.50
C THR A 661 0.17 3.94 -12.06
N SER A 662 0.85 2.91 -11.54
CA SER A 662 0.64 1.53 -11.97
C SER A 662 -0.79 1.01 -11.71
N LEU A 663 -1.51 1.60 -10.75
CA LEU A 663 -2.87 1.19 -10.39
C LEU A 663 -3.92 1.62 -11.42
N VAL A 664 -3.62 2.61 -12.24
CA VAL A 664 -4.58 3.12 -13.24
C VAL A 664 -4.89 2.10 -14.33
N SER A 665 -4.02 1.09 -14.50
CA SER A 665 -4.27 -0.06 -15.39
C SER A 665 -5.50 -0.87 -14.97
N ILE A 666 -5.93 -0.81 -13.69
CA ILE A 666 -7.12 -1.49 -13.18
C ILE A 666 -8.41 -0.91 -13.79
N ILE A 667 -8.45 0.40 -14.01
CA ILE A 667 -9.59 1.08 -14.67
C ILE A 667 -9.45 1.16 -16.20
N GLY A 668 -8.47 0.44 -16.77
CA GLY A 668 -8.26 0.35 -18.21
C GLY A 668 -7.56 1.56 -18.81
N VAL A 669 -6.80 2.33 -18.03
CA VAL A 669 -5.84 3.31 -18.55
C VAL A 669 -4.60 2.56 -19.04
N PHE A 670 -4.18 2.87 -20.25
CA PHE A 670 -3.09 2.18 -20.92
C PHE A 670 -1.73 2.81 -20.54
N ASP A 671 -1.35 2.69 -19.27
CA ASP A 671 -0.02 3.08 -18.76
C ASP A 671 1.04 2.03 -19.13
N VAL A 672 2.28 2.17 -18.65
CA VAL A 672 3.35 1.20 -18.96
C VAL A 672 3.03 -0.21 -18.43
N LEU A 673 2.32 -0.34 -17.33
CA LEU A 673 1.87 -1.64 -16.83
C LEU A 673 0.70 -2.19 -17.65
N GLY A 674 -0.23 -1.35 -18.08
CA GLY A 674 -1.29 -1.72 -19.00
C GLY A 674 -0.73 -2.19 -20.35
N ALA A 675 0.32 -1.55 -20.84
CA ALA A 675 1.06 -1.98 -22.03
C ALA A 675 1.75 -3.35 -21.82
N ALA A 676 2.38 -3.55 -20.68
CA ALA A 676 2.97 -4.84 -20.32
C ALA A 676 1.92 -5.97 -20.26
N LYS A 677 0.74 -5.70 -19.66
CA LYS A 677 -0.39 -6.63 -19.65
C LYS A 677 -0.85 -6.99 -21.07
N ALA A 678 -0.87 -6.02 -21.98
CA ALA A 678 -1.22 -6.27 -23.38
C ALA A 678 -0.19 -7.14 -24.10
N VAL A 679 1.11 -6.95 -23.84
CA VAL A 679 2.19 -7.81 -24.37
C VAL A 679 1.99 -9.26 -23.93
N VAL A 680 1.77 -9.49 -22.64
CA VAL A 680 1.64 -10.86 -22.09
C VAL A 680 0.28 -11.49 -22.33
N ALA A 681 -0.73 -10.72 -22.74
CA ALA A 681 -2.01 -11.25 -23.18
C ALA A 681 -1.92 -11.93 -24.57
N GLY A 682 -0.96 -11.52 -25.39
CA GLY A 682 -0.67 -12.16 -26.68
C GLY A 682 -0.11 -13.57 -26.49
N THR A 683 -0.52 -14.51 -27.36
CA THR A 683 -0.10 -15.92 -27.30
C THR A 683 1.40 -16.10 -27.44
N GLU A 684 2.03 -15.27 -28.26
CA GLU A 684 3.46 -15.31 -28.57
C GLU A 684 4.35 -15.02 -27.35
N TRP A 685 4.04 -13.97 -26.57
CA TRP A 685 4.87 -13.49 -25.47
C TRP A 685 4.35 -13.89 -24.07
N ARG A 686 3.23 -14.60 -24.03
CA ARG A 686 2.62 -15.06 -22.78
C ARG A 686 3.54 -15.88 -21.88
N PRO A 687 4.40 -16.80 -22.39
CA PRO A 687 5.33 -17.58 -21.55
C PRO A 687 6.38 -16.69 -20.83
N TYR A 688 6.67 -15.50 -21.37
CA TYR A 688 7.74 -14.60 -20.91
C TYR A 688 7.22 -13.44 -20.06
N HIS A 689 6.06 -13.61 -19.42
CA HIS A 689 5.41 -12.59 -18.58
C HIS A 689 6.29 -12.11 -17.44
N VAL A 690 7.11 -12.97 -16.82
CA VAL A 690 8.02 -12.60 -15.72
C VAL A 690 9.05 -11.58 -16.20
N GLU A 691 9.67 -11.80 -17.35
CA GLU A 691 10.67 -10.92 -17.94
C GLU A 691 10.09 -9.54 -18.28
N VAL A 692 8.90 -9.51 -18.88
CA VAL A 692 8.21 -8.25 -19.20
C VAL A 692 7.88 -7.46 -17.92
N TYR A 693 7.33 -8.12 -16.89
CA TYR A 693 7.03 -7.43 -15.64
C TYR A 693 8.29 -7.03 -14.87
N LEU A 694 9.38 -7.80 -14.92
CA LEU A 694 10.66 -7.42 -14.32
C LEU A 694 11.27 -6.20 -15.01
N ALA A 695 11.17 -6.07 -16.34
CA ALA A 695 11.63 -4.89 -17.06
C ALA A 695 10.87 -3.62 -16.62
N VAL A 696 9.54 -3.71 -16.51
CA VAL A 696 8.73 -2.61 -16.01
C VAL A 696 9.04 -2.32 -14.53
N ALA A 697 9.27 -3.35 -13.72
CA ALA A 697 9.71 -3.20 -12.32
C ALA A 697 11.04 -2.46 -12.21
N ALA A 698 12.00 -2.77 -13.07
CA ALA A 698 13.29 -2.08 -13.13
C ALA A 698 13.12 -0.59 -13.47
N LEU A 699 12.23 -0.25 -14.40
CA LEU A 699 11.91 1.14 -14.73
C LEU A 699 11.39 1.91 -13.51
N TYR A 700 10.37 1.37 -12.82
CA TYR A 700 9.82 2.00 -11.61
C TYR A 700 10.84 2.04 -10.47
N PHE A 701 11.67 1.01 -10.34
CA PHE A 701 12.74 0.97 -9.35
C PHE A 701 13.74 2.10 -9.53
N VAL A 702 14.24 2.30 -10.76
CA VAL A 702 15.19 3.36 -11.09
C VAL A 702 14.59 4.73 -10.82
N ALA A 703 13.36 4.99 -11.27
CA ALA A 703 12.66 6.25 -11.07
C ALA A 703 12.45 6.54 -9.56
N SER A 704 11.91 5.56 -8.82
CA SER A 704 11.66 5.70 -7.39
C SER A 704 12.95 5.84 -6.57
N LEU A 705 14.01 5.11 -6.94
CA LEU A 705 15.31 5.19 -6.27
C LEU A 705 15.99 6.54 -6.48
N ALA A 706 15.89 7.11 -7.69
CA ALA A 706 16.39 8.45 -7.99
C ALA A 706 15.72 9.51 -7.09
N LEU A 707 14.39 9.50 -7.04
CA LEU A 707 13.60 10.38 -6.17
C LEU A 707 13.92 10.18 -4.68
N ALA A 708 14.01 8.93 -4.22
CA ALA A 708 14.33 8.61 -2.83
C ALA A 708 15.77 9.03 -2.42
N ARG A 709 16.73 9.03 -3.35
CA ARG A 709 18.08 9.56 -3.09
C ARG A 709 18.06 11.07 -2.86
N VAL A 710 17.27 11.80 -3.62
CA VAL A 710 17.11 13.25 -3.44
C VAL A 710 16.44 13.57 -2.11
N ALA A 711 15.38 12.85 -1.76
CA ALA A 711 14.71 13.01 -0.47
C ALA A 711 15.70 12.87 0.69
N ARG A 712 16.57 11.85 0.66
CA ARG A 712 17.61 11.65 1.68
C ARG A 712 18.66 12.77 1.74
N ARG A 713 19.07 13.34 0.60
CA ARG A 713 19.99 14.48 0.57
C ARG A 713 19.39 15.70 1.24
N MET A 714 18.09 15.93 1.06
CA MET A 714 17.38 17.05 1.71
C MET A 714 17.26 16.85 3.23
N GLU A 715 17.08 15.61 3.71
CA GLU A 715 17.08 15.28 5.15
C GLU A 715 18.41 15.56 5.82
N THR A 716 19.52 15.28 5.12
CA THR A 716 20.89 15.48 5.67
C THR A 716 21.42 16.91 5.56
N GLY A 717 20.63 17.87 5.05
CA GLY A 717 21.03 19.27 4.90
C GLY A 717 22.13 19.51 3.86
N ARG A 718 22.41 18.52 3.00
CA ARG A 718 23.44 18.56 1.93
C ARG A 718 22.86 18.90 0.55
N ALA A 719 21.64 19.41 0.49
CA ALA A 719 20.96 19.76 -0.77
C ALA A 719 21.08 21.27 -1.08
#